data_80cecbd32c27d1b4b66840e179b5b71e
#
_entry.id   80cecbd32c27d1b4b66840e179b5b71e
#
_cell.length_a   1.000
_cell.length_b   1.000
_cell.length_c   1.000
_cell.angle_alpha   90.00
_cell.angle_beta   90.00
_cell.angle_gamma   90.00
#
_symmetry.space_group_name_H-M   'P 1'
#
loop_
_entity.id
_entity.type
_entity.pdbx_description
1 polymer ?
#
loop_
_entity_poly.entity_id
_entity_poly.type
_entity_poly.pdbx_seq_one_letter_code
_entity_poly.pdbx_strand_id
1 'polypeptide(L)'
;MDNSQWLSVKDIVSKYKKFNVPSLQRTYRWGEKEITLLLNDLYEFYNTNEDSTNDFYPLQPLILKKSNKNDDTWNVLDGQQRLTTIKLIASSLEMDKDYCLDISYDTREKTKDFLDNISNKKEEDVGTSMELYYIFHAYEVIEAWFQKDTEKINAIRNVLFENERTRFVVQEMNSDDDEAKTFQNINQGRIPLSCSELIKALFLGHIFESHKIDNNCRFAYSSDGYGLFIPINPIKEKQELTRIQNIIAKEWDDIETVLMHDEFYSFVCPEKEKSINRMDFLFKTACRNEKFKKYNTDDPFNAFYECIKDGNVVDNISCCWDVVFKCFNRMQKLYYDFDAYHLVGFCNCEHIGISEDFNKYCNDDEKMDEFKTVIREKIKRKVLNKELKDLHYEDDKDKIKEILLLHNLQSYSDEKLRFPFNLYDGGKNYDIEHIHATAEEKADKKSRYEWFKNNYSAIKNKKEKLEEKLKEKLREKSKDFDDLKDKIGEFDFFEKGYEKIEKGYEKKNFDSFKDDRFNDLREIMIKDNLDNEKEDLSKDNKIRNLCLLDSTTNRTYKNSLFITKRKMILKKAKGEMDKEDYVYPLLLCTERIFLKFYSNVDSDDNLNFWTLKNREAYLKDISKKVTEFLKLKGEDTNG
;
A
#
# COMPACT_ATOMS: atom_id res chain seq x y z
N MET A 1 40.36 29.28 3.14
CA MET A 1 39.66 30.57 3.23
C MET A 1 38.18 30.30 3.12
N ASP A 2 37.43 30.81 4.06
CA ASP A 2 35.99 30.53 4.16
C ASP A 2 35.29 31.29 3.03
N ASN A 3 34.88 30.57 1.98
CA ASN A 3 34.14 31.15 0.82
C ASN A 3 32.64 31.17 1.06
N SER A 4 32.20 31.24 2.31
CA SER A 4 30.78 31.29 2.66
C SER A 4 30.24 32.72 2.60
N GLN A 5 29.12 32.94 1.91
CA GLN A 5 28.46 34.25 1.77
C GLN A 5 26.97 34.10 2.14
N TRP A 6 26.46 35.10 2.87
CA TRP A 6 25.01 35.21 3.11
C TRP A 6 24.37 35.91 1.92
N LEU A 7 23.52 35.22 1.17
CA LEU A 7 22.88 35.71 -0.04
C LEU A 7 21.36 35.56 0.06
N SER A 8 20.65 36.59 -0.34
CA SER A 8 19.19 36.54 -0.51
C SER A 8 18.81 35.70 -1.75
N VAL A 9 17.52 35.41 -1.92
CA VAL A 9 17.03 34.74 -3.13
C VAL A 9 17.37 35.57 -4.39
N LYS A 10 17.21 36.85 -4.34
CA LYS A 10 17.53 37.78 -5.44
C LYS A 10 19.02 37.80 -5.78
N ASP A 11 19.88 37.81 -4.75
CA ASP A 11 21.32 37.75 -4.92
C ASP A 11 21.71 36.43 -5.59
N ILE A 12 21.09 35.32 -5.16
CA ILE A 12 21.33 33.96 -5.72
C ILE A 12 20.93 33.91 -7.21
N VAL A 13 19.75 34.44 -7.57
CA VAL A 13 19.29 34.48 -8.97
C VAL A 13 20.22 35.34 -9.82
N SER A 14 20.68 36.48 -9.32
CA SER A 14 21.55 37.39 -10.06
C SER A 14 22.96 36.86 -10.25
N LYS A 15 23.51 36.18 -9.23
CA LYS A 15 24.88 35.66 -9.22
C LYS A 15 25.01 34.32 -9.95
N TYR A 16 24.03 33.41 -9.74
CA TYR A 16 24.06 32.04 -10.25
C TYR A 16 22.89 31.84 -11.22
N LYS A 17 23.12 32.11 -12.50
CA LYS A 17 22.06 32.17 -13.51
C LYS A 17 21.31 30.85 -13.73
N LYS A 18 22.00 29.71 -13.61
CA LYS A 18 21.45 28.39 -13.87
C LYS A 18 21.90 27.38 -12.83
N PHE A 19 20.95 26.63 -12.31
CA PHE A 19 21.19 25.53 -11.38
C PHE A 19 20.94 24.20 -12.05
N ASN A 20 21.82 23.25 -11.82
CA ASN A 20 21.66 21.88 -12.26
C ASN A 20 21.69 20.96 -11.05
N VAL A 21 20.70 20.11 -10.91
CA VAL A 21 20.66 19.06 -9.89
C VAL A 21 21.25 17.78 -10.50
N PRO A 22 22.47 17.35 -10.07
CA PRO A 22 23.12 16.18 -10.61
C PRO A 22 22.32 14.89 -10.38
N SER A 23 22.50 13.90 -11.25
CA SER A 23 21.84 12.60 -11.17
C SER A 23 22.09 11.83 -9.87
N LEU A 24 23.22 12.10 -9.20
CA LEU A 24 23.54 11.52 -7.89
C LEU A 24 22.63 12.02 -6.76
N GLN A 25 21.98 13.17 -6.95
CA GLN A 25 21.03 13.72 -5.98
C GLN A 25 19.69 12.99 -6.05
N ARG A 26 18.99 12.92 -4.89
CA ARG A 26 17.63 12.38 -4.84
C ARG A 26 16.67 13.27 -5.62
N THR A 27 15.53 12.71 -6.03
CA THR A 27 14.42 13.46 -6.62
C THR A 27 13.83 14.45 -5.60
N TYR A 28 13.03 15.39 -6.06
CA TYR A 28 12.26 16.24 -5.16
C TYR A 28 11.28 15.38 -4.34
N ARG A 29 11.24 15.59 -2.99
CA ARG A 29 10.52 14.72 -2.05
C ARG A 29 9.81 15.45 -0.92
N TRP A 30 9.93 16.74 -0.82
CA TRP A 30 9.22 17.47 0.22
C TRP A 30 7.71 17.32 0.05
N GLY A 31 7.02 16.96 1.14
CA GLY A 31 5.58 16.83 1.22
C GLY A 31 4.95 17.96 2.03
N GLU A 32 3.70 17.78 2.39
CA GLU A 32 2.91 18.76 3.15
C GLU A 32 3.60 19.22 4.43
N LYS A 33 4.23 18.30 5.17
CA LYS A 33 4.85 18.59 6.47
C LYS A 33 6.03 19.56 6.34
N GLU A 34 6.96 19.29 5.43
CA GLU A 34 8.18 20.09 5.25
C GLU A 34 7.84 21.49 4.69
N ILE A 35 6.90 21.55 3.75
CA ILE A 35 6.46 22.78 3.11
C ILE A 35 5.73 23.66 4.11
N THR A 36 4.76 23.09 4.83
CA THR A 36 3.98 23.82 5.84
C THR A 36 4.87 24.33 6.97
N LEU A 37 5.87 23.55 7.38
CA LEU A 37 6.84 23.98 8.39
C LEU A 37 7.62 25.20 7.91
N LEU A 38 8.19 25.16 6.69
CA LEU A 38 8.93 26.28 6.12
C LEU A 38 8.06 27.55 6.03
N LEU A 39 6.84 27.43 5.52
CA LEU A 39 5.93 28.57 5.35
C LEU A 39 5.50 29.16 6.70
N ASN A 40 5.24 28.32 7.69
CA ASN A 40 4.90 28.76 9.05
C ASN A 40 6.08 29.47 9.72
N ASP A 41 7.30 28.92 9.61
CA ASP A 41 8.50 29.53 10.17
C ASP A 41 8.76 30.93 9.58
N LEU A 42 8.60 31.08 8.25
CA LEU A 42 8.74 32.38 7.57
C LEU A 42 7.65 33.35 7.97
N TYR A 43 6.42 32.88 8.13
CA TYR A 43 5.29 33.70 8.57
C TYR A 43 5.43 34.13 10.03
N GLU A 44 5.87 33.24 10.92
CA GLU A 44 6.16 33.59 12.32
C GLU A 44 7.31 34.57 12.41
N PHE A 45 8.37 34.39 11.62
CA PHE A 45 9.47 35.36 11.55
C PHE A 45 9.02 36.74 11.09
N TYR A 46 8.10 36.82 10.12
CA TYR A 46 7.51 38.11 9.69
C TYR A 46 6.80 38.80 10.86
N ASN A 47 5.92 38.07 11.55
CA ASN A 47 5.08 38.63 12.62
C ASN A 47 5.88 39.04 13.87
N THR A 48 6.97 38.31 14.16
CA THR A 48 7.79 38.57 15.37
C THR A 48 8.85 39.68 15.18
N ASN A 49 9.21 39.97 13.91
CA ASN A 49 10.30 40.88 13.60
C ASN A 49 9.84 42.05 12.68
N GLU A 50 8.60 42.50 12.80
CA GLU A 50 7.99 43.48 11.92
C GLU A 50 8.76 44.85 11.95
N ASP A 51 9.28 45.25 13.12
CA ASP A 51 9.99 46.48 13.34
C ASP A 51 11.52 46.41 13.11
N SER A 52 12.08 45.24 12.87
CA SER A 52 13.54 45.05 12.74
C SER A 52 13.97 45.01 11.28
N THR A 53 14.70 46.00 10.83
CA THR A 53 15.23 46.08 9.46
C THR A 53 16.54 45.30 9.26
N ASN A 54 17.20 44.86 10.34
CA ASN A 54 18.53 44.22 10.30
C ASN A 54 18.48 42.72 10.50
N ASP A 55 17.38 42.15 10.96
CA ASP A 55 17.26 40.73 11.23
C ASP A 55 16.84 39.97 9.97
N PHE A 56 17.44 38.82 9.77
CA PHE A 56 17.12 37.94 8.65
C PHE A 56 16.89 36.48 9.12
N TYR A 57 16.05 35.75 8.40
CA TYR A 57 15.81 34.35 8.60
C TYR A 57 16.89 33.50 7.90
N PRO A 58 17.71 32.74 8.65
CA PRO A 58 18.79 31.98 8.06
C PRO A 58 18.25 30.65 7.51
N LEU A 59 18.38 30.42 6.23
CA LEU A 59 18.17 29.11 5.62
C LEU A 59 19.45 28.27 5.75
N GLN A 60 19.23 26.95 5.83
CA GLN A 60 20.35 25.99 5.84
C GLN A 60 21.28 26.20 4.62
N PRO A 61 22.56 25.81 4.70
CA PRO A 61 23.56 26.03 3.66
C PRO A 61 23.13 25.55 2.27
N LEU A 62 23.51 26.32 1.25
CA LEU A 62 23.45 25.95 -0.16
C LEU A 62 24.88 25.70 -0.65
N ILE A 63 25.16 24.52 -1.16
CA ILE A 63 26.50 24.14 -1.61
C ILE A 63 26.50 23.97 -3.12
N LEU A 64 27.31 24.76 -3.80
CA LEU A 64 27.36 24.88 -5.24
C LEU A 64 28.76 24.57 -5.78
N LYS A 65 28.83 23.88 -6.90
CA LYS A 65 30.06 23.66 -7.67
C LYS A 65 29.83 24.09 -9.12
N LYS A 66 30.76 24.85 -9.67
CA LYS A 66 30.64 25.26 -11.08
C LYS A 66 30.69 24.04 -12.00
N SER A 67 29.76 23.94 -12.94
CA SER A 67 29.74 22.86 -13.93
C SER A 67 30.98 22.94 -14.85
N ASN A 68 31.52 21.79 -15.22
CA ASN A 68 32.66 21.72 -16.17
C ASN A 68 32.23 22.01 -17.62
N LYS A 69 30.94 22.18 -17.87
CA LYS A 69 30.40 22.64 -19.15
C LYS A 69 30.64 24.14 -19.24
N ASN A 70 31.05 24.66 -20.38
CA ASN A 70 31.42 26.08 -20.62
C ASN A 70 30.23 27.06 -20.56
N ASP A 71 29.23 26.77 -19.75
CA ASP A 71 28.07 27.65 -19.50
C ASP A 71 28.02 28.10 -18.02
N ASP A 72 27.26 29.16 -17.73
CA ASP A 72 27.10 29.70 -16.38
C ASP A 72 26.24 28.80 -15.47
N THR A 73 26.40 27.47 -15.57
CA THR A 73 25.62 26.47 -14.83
C THR A 73 26.36 26.02 -13.56
N TRP A 74 25.63 25.91 -12.47
CA TRP A 74 26.12 25.50 -11.17
C TRP A 74 25.44 24.21 -10.71
N ASN A 75 26.21 23.20 -10.40
CA ASN A 75 25.73 21.95 -9.81
C ASN A 75 25.37 22.20 -8.34
N VAL A 76 24.14 21.82 -7.97
CA VAL A 76 23.66 21.92 -6.59
C VAL A 76 24.04 20.63 -5.86
N LEU A 77 24.95 20.72 -4.89
CA LEU A 77 25.40 19.57 -4.10
C LEU A 77 24.64 19.43 -2.78
N ASP A 78 24.10 20.53 -2.22
CA ASP A 78 23.12 20.53 -1.12
C ASP A 78 22.19 21.74 -1.27
N GLY A 79 20.94 21.58 -0.85
CA GLY A 79 19.93 22.62 -0.87
C GLY A 79 18.90 22.51 -2.00
N GLN A 80 18.95 21.46 -2.82
CA GLN A 80 18.04 21.28 -3.96
C GLN A 80 16.57 21.34 -3.58
N GLN A 81 16.15 20.67 -2.49
CA GLN A 81 14.75 20.64 -2.04
C GLN A 81 14.25 22.07 -1.75
N ARG A 82 15.07 22.85 -1.05
CA ARG A 82 14.75 24.25 -0.69
C ARG A 82 14.68 25.15 -1.91
N LEU A 83 15.66 25.04 -2.83
CA LEU A 83 15.63 25.82 -4.07
C LEU A 83 14.40 25.52 -4.92
N THR A 84 14.04 24.23 -5.05
CA THR A 84 12.84 23.82 -5.78
C THR A 84 11.57 24.34 -5.11
N THR A 85 11.46 24.23 -3.78
CA THR A 85 10.30 24.77 -3.04
C THR A 85 10.19 26.30 -3.18
N ILE A 86 11.30 27.03 -3.09
CA ILE A 86 11.29 28.48 -3.31
C ILE A 86 10.85 28.84 -4.74
N LYS A 87 11.27 28.07 -5.75
CA LYS A 87 10.77 28.24 -7.12
C LYS A 87 9.26 28.02 -7.21
N LEU A 88 8.72 27.01 -6.52
CA LEU A 88 7.27 26.76 -6.48
C LEU A 88 6.52 27.89 -5.77
N ILE A 89 7.06 28.41 -4.65
CA ILE A 89 6.50 29.59 -3.95
C ILE A 89 6.52 30.83 -4.86
N ALA A 90 7.64 31.09 -5.55
CA ALA A 90 7.74 32.19 -6.49
C ALA A 90 6.71 32.08 -7.63
N SER A 91 6.48 30.86 -8.13
CA SER A 91 5.46 30.60 -9.17
C SER A 91 4.03 30.83 -8.65
N SER A 92 3.73 30.40 -7.42
CA SER A 92 2.42 30.59 -6.77
C SER A 92 2.12 32.08 -6.51
N LEU A 93 3.15 32.86 -6.16
CA LEU A 93 3.04 34.28 -5.92
C LEU A 93 3.17 35.14 -7.20
N GLU A 94 3.34 34.51 -8.36
CA GLU A 94 3.54 35.22 -9.65
C GLU A 94 4.69 36.27 -9.60
N MET A 95 5.83 35.87 -9.00
CA MET A 95 6.98 36.75 -8.83
C MET A 95 7.67 37.04 -10.16
N ASP A 96 8.29 38.24 -10.24
CA ASP A 96 9.06 38.67 -11.39
C ASP A 96 10.28 37.77 -11.67
N LYS A 97 10.81 37.84 -12.88
CA LYS A 97 11.96 37.03 -13.35
C LYS A 97 13.21 37.20 -12.47
N ASP A 98 13.36 38.32 -11.78
CA ASP A 98 14.46 38.58 -10.88
C ASP A 98 14.48 37.69 -9.64
N TYR A 99 13.38 36.98 -9.38
CA TYR A 99 13.22 36.02 -8.28
C TYR A 99 13.02 34.56 -8.76
N CYS A 100 12.99 34.35 -10.07
CA CYS A 100 12.75 33.04 -10.65
C CYS A 100 14.05 32.24 -10.84
N LEU A 101 14.17 31.14 -10.11
CA LEU A 101 15.30 30.21 -10.20
C LEU A 101 15.20 29.38 -11.49
N ASP A 102 16.26 29.36 -12.31
CA ASP A 102 16.39 28.45 -13.47
C ASP A 102 17.00 27.13 -13.00
N ILE A 103 16.16 26.13 -12.72
CA ILE A 103 16.58 24.83 -12.18
C ILE A 103 16.34 23.74 -13.22
N SER A 104 17.37 22.96 -13.49
CA SER A 104 17.33 21.76 -14.33
C SER A 104 17.79 20.53 -13.54
N TYR A 105 17.35 19.35 -13.96
CA TYR A 105 17.73 18.08 -13.37
C TYR A 105 18.40 17.22 -14.44
N ASP A 106 19.57 16.67 -14.15
CA ASP A 106 20.23 15.69 -15.02
C ASP A 106 19.31 14.49 -15.23
N THR A 107 19.30 13.93 -16.42
CA THR A 107 18.49 12.74 -16.79
C THR A 107 16.97 12.90 -16.76
N ARG A 108 16.44 14.11 -16.42
CA ARG A 108 15.00 14.38 -16.22
C ARG A 108 14.56 15.63 -16.99
N GLU A 109 14.61 15.55 -18.32
CA GLU A 109 14.34 16.70 -19.21
C GLU A 109 12.94 17.33 -19.00
N LYS A 110 11.93 16.49 -18.68
CA LYS A 110 10.55 16.95 -18.47
C LYS A 110 10.36 17.76 -17.20
N THR A 111 11.21 17.59 -16.18
CA THR A 111 11.07 18.24 -14.87
C THR A 111 11.23 19.76 -14.99
N LYS A 112 12.16 20.23 -15.83
CA LYS A 112 12.35 21.66 -16.07
C LYS A 112 11.09 22.31 -16.66
N ASP A 113 10.56 21.76 -17.75
CA ASP A 113 9.32 22.28 -18.38
C ASP A 113 8.14 22.24 -17.41
N PHE A 114 8.06 21.18 -16.60
CA PHE A 114 6.99 21.03 -15.62
C PHE A 114 7.07 22.13 -14.52
N LEU A 115 8.26 22.38 -13.97
CA LEU A 115 8.51 23.43 -12.99
C LEU A 115 8.27 24.83 -13.56
N ASP A 116 8.71 25.11 -14.78
CA ASP A 116 8.57 26.41 -15.42
C ASP A 116 7.11 26.76 -15.75
N ASN A 117 6.25 25.74 -15.90
CA ASN A 117 4.84 25.88 -16.25
C ASN A 117 3.88 25.35 -15.17
N ILE A 118 4.34 25.23 -13.93
CA ILE A 118 3.60 24.51 -12.86
C ILE A 118 2.18 25.07 -12.62
N SER A 119 1.98 26.38 -12.71
CA SER A 119 0.69 27.05 -12.53
C SER A 119 -0.39 26.61 -13.54
N ASN A 120 0.03 26.05 -14.68
CA ASN A 120 -0.87 25.56 -15.74
C ASN A 120 -0.98 24.05 -15.77
N LYS A 121 -0.24 23.33 -14.91
CA LYS A 121 -0.25 21.85 -14.88
C LYS A 121 -1.41 21.32 -14.07
N LYS A 122 -1.85 20.12 -14.42
CA LYS A 122 -2.92 19.35 -13.75
C LYS A 122 -2.38 18.02 -13.30
N GLU A 123 -3.10 17.35 -12.42
CA GLU A 123 -2.75 16.00 -11.93
C GLU A 123 -2.54 15.01 -13.09
N GLU A 124 -3.29 15.15 -14.19
CA GLU A 124 -3.14 14.32 -15.40
C GLU A 124 -1.77 14.47 -16.07
N ASP A 125 -1.11 15.64 -15.94
CA ASP A 125 0.20 15.93 -16.52
C ASP A 125 1.36 15.27 -15.77
N VAL A 126 1.12 14.81 -14.54
CA VAL A 126 2.10 14.12 -13.70
C VAL A 126 2.50 12.77 -14.29
N GLY A 127 1.56 12.06 -14.90
CA GLY A 127 1.76 10.73 -15.46
C GLY A 127 2.22 9.73 -14.40
N THR A 128 3.26 8.94 -14.71
CA THR A 128 3.84 7.93 -13.79
C THR A 128 5.08 8.43 -13.05
N SER A 129 5.45 9.70 -13.19
CA SER A 129 6.66 10.24 -12.58
C SER A 129 6.43 10.64 -11.13
N MET A 130 7.10 9.94 -10.21
CA MET A 130 7.05 10.27 -8.77
C MET A 130 7.61 11.65 -8.44
N GLU A 131 8.62 12.12 -9.18
CA GLU A 131 9.16 13.47 -8.98
C GLU A 131 8.16 14.53 -9.34
N LEU A 132 7.49 14.40 -10.51
CA LEU A 132 6.45 15.32 -10.93
C LEU A 132 5.25 15.29 -9.98
N TYR A 133 4.93 14.12 -9.43
CA TYR A 133 3.90 13.98 -8.40
C TYR A 133 4.23 14.82 -7.16
N TYR A 134 5.45 14.68 -6.60
CA TYR A 134 5.83 15.47 -5.43
C TYR A 134 5.91 16.97 -5.72
N ILE A 135 6.39 17.36 -6.90
CA ILE A 135 6.42 18.76 -7.32
C ILE A 135 5.01 19.34 -7.44
N PHE A 136 4.09 18.61 -8.08
CA PHE A 136 2.70 19.05 -8.24
C PHE A 136 2.00 19.15 -6.89
N HIS A 137 2.10 18.11 -6.08
CA HIS A 137 1.50 18.09 -4.75
C HIS A 137 2.08 19.19 -3.83
N ALA A 138 3.39 19.43 -3.92
CA ALA A 138 4.02 20.54 -3.21
C ALA A 138 3.43 21.90 -3.60
N TYR A 139 3.18 22.11 -4.89
CA TYR A 139 2.53 23.30 -5.39
C TYR A 139 1.10 23.44 -4.87
N GLU A 140 0.31 22.36 -4.86
CA GLU A 140 -1.04 22.34 -4.27
C GLU A 140 -1.03 22.70 -2.78
N VAL A 141 -0.07 22.14 -2.01
CA VAL A 141 0.10 22.47 -0.58
C VAL A 141 0.41 23.94 -0.38
N ILE A 142 1.28 24.54 -1.21
CA ILE A 142 1.60 25.96 -1.16
C ILE A 142 0.35 26.81 -1.45
N GLU A 143 -0.39 26.50 -2.50
CA GLU A 143 -1.65 27.17 -2.85
C GLU A 143 -2.69 27.06 -1.73
N ALA A 144 -2.84 25.88 -1.17
CA ALA A 144 -3.76 25.62 -0.06
C ALA A 144 -3.35 26.38 1.21
N TRP A 145 -2.06 26.50 1.49
CA TRP A 145 -1.56 27.23 2.65
C TRP A 145 -1.86 28.74 2.54
N PHE A 146 -1.72 29.30 1.34
CA PHE A 146 -2.08 30.70 1.09
C PHE A 146 -3.60 30.92 1.16
N GLN A 147 -4.44 30.00 0.69
CA GLN A 147 -5.91 30.10 0.69
C GLN A 147 -6.45 31.47 0.26
N LYS A 148 -5.73 32.19 -0.59
CA LYS A 148 -5.99 33.59 -0.97
C LYS A 148 -5.96 34.57 0.22
N ASP A 149 -5.33 34.19 1.31
CA ASP A 149 -5.10 35.06 2.48
C ASP A 149 -4.06 36.12 2.13
N THR A 150 -4.51 37.34 1.96
CA THR A 150 -3.67 38.48 1.53
C THR A 150 -2.56 38.76 2.55
N GLU A 151 -2.79 38.53 3.83
CA GLU A 151 -1.80 38.75 4.89
C GLU A 151 -0.65 37.77 4.77
N LYS A 152 -0.95 36.47 4.63
CA LYS A 152 0.05 35.44 4.40
C LYS A 152 0.84 35.64 3.12
N ILE A 153 0.15 35.99 2.02
CA ILE A 153 0.78 36.31 0.74
C ILE A 153 1.77 37.44 0.89
N ASN A 154 1.37 38.55 1.52
CA ASN A 154 2.22 39.70 1.71
C ASN A 154 3.40 39.40 2.64
N ALA A 155 3.19 38.66 3.71
CA ALA A 155 4.23 38.26 4.63
C ALA A 155 5.34 37.41 3.93
N ILE A 156 4.97 36.37 3.19
CA ILE A 156 5.94 35.52 2.49
C ILE A 156 6.62 36.30 1.36
N ARG A 157 5.88 37.08 0.58
CA ARG A 157 6.44 37.95 -0.47
C ARG A 157 7.50 38.88 0.09
N ASN A 158 7.19 39.54 1.21
CA ASN A 158 8.06 40.46 1.90
C ASN A 158 9.35 39.79 2.41
N VAL A 159 9.20 38.74 3.21
CA VAL A 159 10.33 38.07 3.90
C VAL A 159 11.24 37.32 2.92
N LEU A 160 10.66 36.65 1.94
CA LEU A 160 11.42 35.76 1.08
C LEU A 160 12.00 36.48 -0.15
N PHE A 161 11.30 37.53 -0.67
CA PHE A 161 11.66 38.14 -1.95
C PHE A 161 11.95 39.66 -1.84
N GLU A 162 10.97 40.47 -1.46
CA GLU A 162 11.06 41.94 -1.61
C GLU A 162 12.04 42.61 -0.65
N ASN A 163 12.01 42.24 0.64
CA ASN A 163 12.90 42.85 1.64
C ASN A 163 14.16 41.99 1.87
N GLU A 164 14.34 40.91 1.12
CA GLU A 164 15.56 40.07 1.13
C GLU A 164 15.96 39.60 2.55
N ARG A 165 14.94 39.39 3.42
CA ARG A 165 15.14 39.02 4.83
C ARG A 165 15.37 37.51 5.03
N THR A 166 15.25 36.68 3.99
CA THR A 166 15.60 35.29 4.02
C THR A 166 16.92 35.07 3.27
N ARG A 167 17.91 34.48 3.94
CA ARG A 167 19.25 34.35 3.37
C ARG A 167 19.77 32.94 3.49
N PHE A 168 20.46 32.48 2.45
CA PHE A 168 21.25 31.27 2.44
C PHE A 168 22.70 31.55 2.83
N VAL A 169 23.32 30.62 3.56
CA VAL A 169 24.77 30.51 3.58
C VAL A 169 25.18 29.78 2.32
N VAL A 170 25.72 30.48 1.34
CA VAL A 170 26.19 29.85 0.09
C VAL A 170 27.66 29.54 0.19
N GLN A 171 28.03 28.30 -0.08
CA GLN A 171 29.39 27.82 -0.14
C GLN A 171 29.71 27.36 -1.56
N GLU A 172 30.68 28.03 -2.20
CA GLU A 172 31.19 27.61 -3.49
C GLU A 172 32.34 26.62 -3.32
N MET A 173 32.28 25.51 -4.05
CA MET A 173 33.37 24.54 -4.09
C MET A 173 34.35 24.85 -5.21
N ASN A 174 35.63 24.46 -4.99
CA ASN A 174 36.64 24.56 -6.03
C ASN A 174 36.41 23.49 -7.12
N SER A 175 36.92 23.76 -8.33
CA SER A 175 36.83 22.82 -9.45
C SER A 175 37.42 21.44 -9.16
N ASP A 176 38.47 21.40 -8.35
CA ASP A 176 39.27 20.21 -8.03
C ASP A 176 38.73 19.38 -6.85
N ASP A 177 37.68 19.89 -6.15
CA ASP A 177 37.08 19.18 -5.04
C ASP A 177 36.20 18.01 -5.55
N ASP A 178 36.34 16.85 -4.90
CA ASP A 178 35.57 15.65 -5.22
C ASP A 178 34.11 15.83 -4.73
N GLU A 179 33.15 15.82 -5.69
CA GLU A 179 31.73 16.00 -5.43
C GLU A 179 31.16 14.91 -4.51
N ALA A 180 31.56 13.67 -4.74
CA ALA A 180 31.04 12.53 -3.96
C ALA A 180 31.60 12.53 -2.54
N LYS A 181 32.88 12.84 -2.36
CA LYS A 181 33.51 12.95 -1.03
C LYS A 181 32.91 14.13 -0.25
N THR A 182 32.63 15.23 -0.91
CA THR A 182 32.02 16.41 -0.30
C THR A 182 30.58 16.14 0.07
N PHE A 183 29.80 15.50 -0.81
CA PHE A 183 28.44 15.04 -0.53
C PHE A 183 28.40 14.12 0.70
N GLN A 184 29.35 13.19 0.80
CA GLN A 184 29.47 12.31 1.96
C GLN A 184 29.82 13.09 3.25
N ASN A 185 30.77 14.03 3.19
CA ASN A 185 31.19 14.83 4.35
C ASN A 185 30.10 15.80 4.84
N ILE A 186 29.34 16.41 3.95
CA ILE A 186 28.24 17.32 4.27
C ILE A 186 27.13 16.61 5.04
N ASN A 187 26.92 15.34 4.72
CA ASN A 187 25.90 14.53 5.37
C ASN A 187 26.39 13.85 6.66
N GLN A 188 27.68 13.90 6.97
CA GLN A 188 28.21 13.47 8.29
C GLN A 188 27.72 14.44 9.39
N GLY A 189 26.78 13.97 10.21
CA GLY A 189 26.24 14.76 11.34
C GLY A 189 24.82 15.29 11.14
N ARG A 190 24.23 15.06 9.96
CA ARG A 190 22.78 15.27 9.70
C ARG A 190 22.04 13.92 9.73
N ILE A 191 20.76 13.90 9.33
CA ILE A 191 20.02 12.64 9.15
C ILE A 191 20.91 11.72 8.29
N PRO A 192 21.31 10.54 8.79
CA PRO A 192 22.21 9.66 8.04
C PRO A 192 21.60 9.34 6.68
N LEU A 193 22.43 9.37 5.64
CA LEU A 193 22.02 8.92 4.32
C LEU A 193 21.53 7.47 4.43
N SER A 194 20.45 7.17 3.74
CA SER A 194 19.99 5.79 3.59
C SER A 194 21.05 4.96 2.85
N CYS A 195 21.02 3.66 3.04
CA CYS A 195 21.93 2.74 2.35
C CYS A 195 21.84 2.92 0.82
N SER A 196 20.62 3.09 0.29
CA SER A 196 20.39 3.30 -1.14
C SER A 196 20.92 4.65 -1.66
N GLU A 197 20.87 5.73 -0.85
CA GLU A 197 21.48 7.01 -1.24
C GLU A 197 23.00 6.90 -1.34
N LEU A 198 23.64 6.17 -0.42
CA LEU A 198 25.07 5.87 -0.50
C LEU A 198 25.42 5.01 -1.72
N ILE A 199 24.60 3.98 -2.00
CA ILE A 199 24.78 3.12 -3.18
C ILE A 199 24.52 3.92 -4.46
N LYS A 200 23.56 4.85 -4.48
CA LYS A 200 23.35 5.76 -5.62
C LYS A 200 24.58 6.59 -5.92
N ALA A 201 25.18 7.17 -4.87
CA ALA A 201 26.43 7.92 -5.01
C ALA A 201 27.58 7.04 -5.49
N LEU A 202 27.63 5.77 -5.11
CA LEU A 202 28.62 4.80 -5.56
C LEU A 202 28.49 4.48 -7.06
N PHE A 203 27.29 4.27 -7.56
CA PHE A 203 27.05 3.94 -8.97
C PHE A 203 27.13 5.16 -9.89
N LEU A 204 26.61 6.32 -9.47
CA LEU A 204 26.46 7.51 -10.32
C LEU A 204 27.51 8.59 -10.03
N GLY A 205 28.22 8.49 -8.92
CA GLY A 205 29.29 9.42 -8.54
C GLY A 205 30.63 9.10 -9.24
N HIS A 206 31.54 10.06 -9.16
CA HIS A 206 32.91 9.92 -9.69
C HIS A 206 33.87 9.33 -8.65
N ILE A 207 33.38 8.54 -7.68
CA ILE A 207 34.18 8.02 -6.55
C ILE A 207 35.41 7.25 -7.03
N PHE A 208 35.35 6.64 -8.22
CA PHE A 208 36.42 5.83 -8.79
C PHE A 208 37.25 6.56 -9.85
N GLU A 209 36.94 7.80 -10.23
CA GLU A 209 37.77 8.58 -11.18
C GLU A 209 39.13 8.95 -10.62
N SER A 210 39.29 9.01 -9.30
CA SER A 210 40.52 9.36 -8.62
C SER A 210 41.48 8.19 -8.40
N HIS A 211 41.03 6.95 -8.60
CA HIS A 211 41.93 5.81 -8.59
C HIS A 211 42.68 5.80 -9.92
N LYS A 212 43.90 6.37 -9.91
CA LYS A 212 44.82 6.43 -11.03
C LYS A 212 44.79 5.14 -11.81
N ILE A 213 44.38 5.24 -13.07
CA ILE A 213 44.67 4.23 -14.09
C ILE A 213 46.16 4.29 -14.31
N ASP A 214 46.96 3.69 -13.41
CA ASP A 214 48.43 3.68 -13.48
C ASP A 214 48.95 2.66 -14.49
N ASN A 215 48.05 1.92 -15.15
CA ASN A 215 48.46 0.94 -16.17
C ASN A 215 47.77 1.25 -17.50
N ASN A 216 48.55 1.75 -18.43
CA ASN A 216 48.14 2.00 -19.83
C ASN A 216 47.70 0.75 -20.62
N CYS A 217 47.58 -0.41 -19.99
CA CYS A 217 47.27 -1.67 -20.66
C CYS A 217 46.40 -2.60 -19.76
N ARG A 218 45.42 -3.23 -20.37
CA ARG A 218 44.58 -4.29 -19.75
C ARG A 218 45.11 -5.65 -20.18
N PHE A 219 45.22 -6.58 -19.25
CA PHE A 219 45.57 -7.96 -19.55
C PHE A 219 44.28 -8.75 -19.81
N ALA A 220 44.06 -9.20 -21.05
CA ALA A 220 42.95 -10.05 -21.43
C ALA A 220 43.46 -11.38 -21.96
N TYR A 221 42.76 -12.46 -21.59
CA TYR A 221 43.02 -13.78 -22.18
C TYR A 221 42.15 -13.94 -23.43
N SER A 222 42.78 -14.32 -24.55
CA SER A 222 42.03 -14.76 -25.73
C SER A 222 41.42 -16.15 -25.46
N SER A 223 40.40 -16.54 -26.25
CA SER A 223 39.79 -17.87 -26.20
C SER A 223 40.78 -19.02 -26.34
N ASP A 224 41.99 -18.73 -26.87
CA ASP A 224 43.04 -19.69 -27.13
C ASP A 224 44.16 -19.71 -26.04
N GLY A 225 43.87 -19.02 -24.92
CA GLY A 225 44.78 -19.02 -23.74
C GLY A 225 45.98 -18.08 -23.80
N TYR A 226 46.11 -17.27 -24.84
CA TYR A 226 47.15 -16.28 -24.95
C TYR A 226 46.78 -14.96 -24.28
N GLY A 227 47.64 -14.49 -23.38
CA GLY A 227 47.48 -13.18 -22.76
C GLY A 227 47.79 -12.05 -23.74
N LEU A 228 46.88 -11.14 -23.98
CA LEU A 228 47.07 -9.96 -24.78
C LEU A 228 47.03 -8.71 -23.91
N PHE A 229 48.00 -7.84 -24.07
CA PHE A 229 48.00 -6.50 -23.52
C PHE A 229 47.18 -5.57 -24.44
N ILE A 230 46.00 -5.17 -24.03
CA ILE A 230 45.18 -4.24 -24.78
C ILE A 230 45.46 -2.85 -24.25
N PRO A 231 45.89 -1.89 -25.10
CA PRO A 231 46.03 -0.50 -24.66
C PRO A 231 44.71 0.08 -24.23
N ILE A 232 44.64 0.63 -23.03
CA ILE A 232 43.48 1.30 -22.51
C ILE A 232 43.42 2.70 -23.13
N ASN A 233 42.28 3.03 -23.74
CA ASN A 233 42.00 4.40 -24.15
C ASN A 233 41.18 5.09 -23.07
N PRO A 234 41.78 5.96 -22.21
CA PRO A 234 41.09 6.58 -21.07
C PRO A 234 39.84 7.37 -21.48
N ILE A 235 39.85 7.94 -22.69
CA ILE A 235 38.69 8.70 -23.23
C ILE A 235 37.52 7.76 -23.53
N LYS A 236 37.78 6.57 -24.10
CA LYS A 236 36.73 5.57 -24.36
C LYS A 236 36.15 4.96 -23.08
N GLU A 237 36.99 4.68 -22.09
CA GLU A 237 36.51 4.18 -20.81
C GLU A 237 35.66 5.22 -20.07
N LYS A 238 36.05 6.49 -20.08
CA LYS A 238 35.26 7.57 -19.51
C LYS A 238 33.90 7.74 -20.21
N GLN A 239 33.90 7.63 -21.53
CA GLN A 239 32.66 7.69 -22.33
C GLN A 239 31.76 6.48 -22.02
N GLU A 240 32.31 5.29 -21.89
CA GLU A 240 31.56 4.08 -21.56
C GLU A 240 31.03 4.12 -20.12
N LEU A 241 31.80 4.58 -19.15
CA LEU A 241 31.34 4.80 -17.79
C LEU A 241 30.17 5.79 -17.76
N THR A 242 30.29 6.93 -18.43
CA THR A 242 29.21 7.91 -18.51
C THR A 242 27.95 7.33 -19.14
N ARG A 243 28.09 6.50 -20.19
CA ARG A 243 26.98 5.80 -20.83
C ARG A 243 26.29 4.84 -19.86
N ILE A 244 27.05 4.05 -19.14
CA ILE A 244 26.51 3.11 -18.13
C ILE A 244 25.80 3.86 -17.01
N GLN A 245 26.41 4.93 -16.50
CA GLN A 245 25.82 5.76 -15.45
C GLN A 245 24.46 6.38 -15.87
N ASN A 246 24.35 6.84 -17.13
CA ASN A 246 23.09 7.36 -17.66
C ASN A 246 22.00 6.27 -17.75
N ILE A 247 22.37 5.05 -18.13
CA ILE A 247 21.44 3.91 -18.14
C ILE A 247 20.99 3.60 -16.72
N ILE A 248 21.93 3.46 -15.80
CA ILE A 248 21.64 3.18 -14.37
C ILE A 248 20.73 4.26 -13.77
N ALA A 249 21.01 5.54 -14.04
CA ALA A 249 20.21 6.63 -13.50
C ALA A 249 18.75 6.55 -13.96
N LYS A 250 18.51 6.24 -15.24
CA LYS A 250 17.17 6.07 -15.78
C LYS A 250 16.45 4.85 -15.19
N GLU A 251 17.13 3.70 -15.20
CA GLU A 251 16.56 2.45 -14.64
C GLU A 251 16.31 2.57 -13.13
N TRP A 252 17.17 3.33 -12.40
CA TRP A 252 16.95 3.64 -10.99
C TRP A 252 15.64 4.35 -10.75
N ASP A 253 15.40 5.42 -11.51
CA ASP A 253 14.17 6.21 -11.36
C ASP A 253 12.91 5.37 -11.70
N ASP A 254 13.00 4.49 -12.72
CA ASP A 254 11.92 3.56 -13.07
C ASP A 254 11.66 2.53 -11.95
N ILE A 255 12.72 1.94 -11.37
CA ILE A 255 12.63 1.01 -10.26
C ILE A 255 12.04 1.68 -9.01
N GLU A 256 12.56 2.85 -8.66
CA GLU A 256 12.09 3.62 -7.51
C GLU A 256 10.61 3.94 -7.64
N THR A 257 10.16 4.35 -8.83
CA THR A 257 8.74 4.61 -9.12
C THR A 257 7.88 3.39 -8.85
N VAL A 258 8.25 2.21 -9.33
CA VAL A 258 7.49 0.97 -9.10
C VAL A 258 7.47 0.56 -7.63
N LEU A 259 8.61 0.67 -6.93
CA LEU A 259 8.70 0.35 -5.50
C LEU A 259 7.87 1.29 -4.62
N MET A 260 7.58 2.52 -5.08
CA MET A 260 6.74 3.47 -4.35
C MET A 260 5.25 3.11 -4.38
N HIS A 261 4.80 2.26 -5.29
CA HIS A 261 3.44 1.74 -5.27
C HIS A 261 3.22 0.77 -4.10
N ASP A 262 2.32 1.12 -3.19
CA ASP A 262 2.07 0.36 -1.96
C ASP A 262 1.66 -1.09 -2.22
N GLU A 263 0.89 -1.35 -3.27
CA GLU A 263 0.48 -2.70 -3.65
C GLU A 263 1.68 -3.57 -4.00
N PHE A 264 2.60 -3.06 -4.82
CA PHE A 264 3.79 -3.79 -5.22
C PHE A 264 4.74 -4.00 -4.04
N TYR A 265 5.02 -2.91 -3.29
CA TYR A 265 5.94 -2.98 -2.17
C TYR A 265 5.47 -3.91 -1.05
N SER A 266 4.19 -3.83 -0.68
CA SER A 266 3.60 -4.72 0.33
C SER A 266 3.63 -6.20 -0.09
N PHE A 267 3.60 -6.45 -1.39
CA PHE A 267 3.71 -7.80 -1.93
C PHE A 267 5.12 -8.35 -1.83
N VAL A 268 6.16 -7.60 -2.20
CA VAL A 268 7.56 -8.06 -2.23
C VAL A 268 8.24 -8.02 -0.86
N CYS A 269 7.78 -7.15 0.05
CA CYS A 269 8.32 -6.97 1.39
C CYS A 269 7.30 -7.41 2.46
N PRO A 270 7.26 -8.71 2.83
CA PRO A 270 6.29 -9.25 3.78
C PRO A 270 6.51 -8.78 5.22
N GLU A 271 7.76 -8.62 5.60
CA GLU A 271 8.09 -7.96 6.86
C GLU A 271 7.98 -6.46 6.60
N LYS A 272 6.93 -5.82 7.09
CA LYS A 272 6.73 -4.36 7.02
C LYS A 272 7.92 -3.66 7.71
N GLU A 273 9.10 -3.84 7.16
CA GLU A 273 10.26 -3.03 7.50
C GLU A 273 9.83 -1.61 7.17
N LYS A 274 9.64 -0.80 8.18
CA LYS A 274 9.43 0.64 8.07
C LYS A 274 10.71 1.29 7.54
N SER A 275 11.19 0.81 6.41
CA SER A 275 12.30 1.43 5.70
C SER A 275 11.80 2.76 5.15
N ILE A 276 12.47 3.83 5.54
CA ILE A 276 12.22 5.17 5.01
C ILE A 276 12.46 5.18 3.50
N ASN A 277 13.31 4.30 3.00
CA ASN A 277 13.64 4.16 1.59
C ASN A 277 13.43 2.70 1.12
N ARG A 278 12.46 2.50 0.22
CA ARG A 278 12.09 1.18 -0.29
C ARG A 278 13.17 0.55 -1.18
N MET A 279 14.07 1.35 -1.73
CA MET A 279 15.24 0.86 -2.47
C MET A 279 16.22 0.08 -1.58
N ASP A 280 16.30 0.38 -0.27
CA ASP A 280 17.15 -0.36 0.66
C ASP A 280 16.80 -1.85 0.71
N PHE A 281 15.49 -2.17 0.63
CA PHE A 281 15.02 -3.55 0.56
C PHE A 281 15.52 -4.27 -0.69
N LEU A 282 15.47 -3.60 -1.86
CA LEU A 282 15.97 -4.17 -3.11
C LEU A 282 17.47 -4.47 -3.02
N PHE A 283 18.27 -3.52 -2.53
CA PHE A 283 19.71 -3.72 -2.39
C PHE A 283 20.06 -4.81 -1.39
N LYS A 284 19.38 -4.87 -0.26
CA LYS A 284 19.53 -5.93 0.75
C LYS A 284 19.20 -7.31 0.16
N THR A 285 18.16 -7.39 -0.69
CA THR A 285 17.82 -8.63 -1.38
C THR A 285 18.86 -8.99 -2.44
N ALA A 286 19.29 -8.04 -3.27
CA ALA A 286 20.28 -8.26 -4.33
C ALA A 286 21.65 -8.66 -3.77
N CYS A 287 22.07 -8.15 -2.61
CA CYS A 287 23.31 -8.53 -1.95
C CYS A 287 23.41 -10.00 -1.55
N ARG A 288 22.29 -10.74 -1.53
CA ARG A 288 22.28 -12.19 -1.26
C ARG A 288 22.68 -13.03 -2.48
N ASN A 289 22.93 -12.40 -3.62
CA ASN A 289 23.45 -13.07 -4.81
C ASN A 289 24.85 -13.64 -4.57
N GLU A 290 25.17 -14.78 -5.20
CA GLU A 290 26.46 -15.46 -5.14
C GLU A 290 27.67 -14.52 -5.35
N LYS A 291 27.50 -13.53 -6.24
CA LYS A 291 28.53 -12.53 -6.54
C LYS A 291 29.02 -11.79 -5.30
N PHE A 292 28.15 -11.55 -4.33
CA PHE A 292 28.47 -10.78 -3.12
C PHE A 292 28.84 -11.65 -1.91
N LYS A 293 28.76 -12.98 -2.01
CA LYS A 293 28.99 -13.91 -0.87
C LYS A 293 30.36 -13.76 -0.19
N LYS A 294 31.37 -13.31 -0.91
CA LYS A 294 32.70 -13.09 -0.35
C LYS A 294 32.86 -11.78 0.43
N TYR A 295 31.84 -10.92 0.40
CA TYR A 295 31.79 -9.65 1.09
C TYR A 295 30.81 -9.66 2.26
N ASN A 296 30.82 -8.63 3.11
CA ASN A 296 29.83 -8.50 4.18
C ASN A 296 28.47 -8.10 3.62
N THR A 297 27.56 -9.07 3.46
CA THR A 297 26.20 -8.88 2.90
C THR A 297 25.20 -8.27 3.89
N ASP A 298 25.56 -8.16 5.17
CA ASP A 298 24.73 -7.46 6.18
C ASP A 298 24.82 -5.93 6.02
N ASP A 299 25.87 -5.45 5.35
CA ASP A 299 26.04 -4.06 4.94
C ASP A 299 26.06 -3.98 3.40
N PRO A 300 24.93 -3.74 2.75
CA PRO A 300 24.85 -3.69 1.29
C PRO A 300 25.78 -2.65 0.66
N PHE A 301 25.92 -1.46 1.27
CA PHE A 301 26.82 -0.46 0.73
C PHE A 301 28.26 -0.97 0.67
N ASN A 302 28.75 -1.55 1.76
CA ASN A 302 30.13 -2.08 1.79
C ASN A 302 30.31 -3.25 0.82
N ALA A 303 29.30 -4.13 0.69
CA ALA A 303 29.35 -5.24 -0.25
C ALA A 303 29.46 -4.76 -1.72
N PHE A 304 28.69 -3.76 -2.12
CA PHE A 304 28.78 -3.14 -3.44
C PHE A 304 30.11 -2.41 -3.65
N TYR A 305 30.54 -1.63 -2.66
CA TYR A 305 31.80 -0.88 -2.72
C TYR A 305 33.00 -1.79 -2.94
N GLU A 306 33.17 -2.82 -2.11
CA GLU A 306 34.25 -3.78 -2.22
C GLU A 306 34.18 -4.60 -3.51
N CYS A 307 32.98 -4.98 -3.95
CA CYS A 307 32.79 -5.70 -5.21
C CYS A 307 33.17 -4.85 -6.43
N ILE A 308 32.85 -3.55 -6.43
CA ILE A 308 33.17 -2.64 -7.53
C ILE A 308 34.71 -2.38 -7.57
N LYS A 309 35.30 -2.23 -6.39
CA LYS A 309 36.75 -1.96 -6.24
C LYS A 309 37.63 -3.15 -6.65
N ASP A 310 37.12 -4.38 -6.56
CA ASP A 310 37.85 -5.61 -6.80
C ASP A 310 37.97 -5.92 -8.31
N GLY A 311 38.75 -5.12 -9.04
CA GLY A 311 39.05 -5.32 -10.46
C GLY A 311 38.79 -4.09 -11.34
N ASN A 312 38.23 -4.32 -12.54
CA ASN A 312 37.89 -3.22 -13.45
C ASN A 312 36.59 -2.56 -13.00
N VAL A 313 36.67 -1.29 -12.62
CA VAL A 313 35.53 -0.52 -12.07
C VAL A 313 34.32 -0.44 -13.03
N VAL A 314 34.59 -0.17 -14.31
CA VAL A 314 33.52 -0.02 -15.32
C VAL A 314 32.76 -1.31 -15.51
N ASP A 315 33.46 -2.42 -15.67
CA ASP A 315 32.86 -3.75 -15.81
C ASP A 315 32.10 -4.14 -14.52
N ASN A 316 32.69 -3.84 -13.36
CA ASN A 316 32.09 -4.20 -12.08
C ASN A 316 30.85 -3.37 -11.74
N ILE A 317 30.83 -2.07 -12.06
CA ILE A 317 29.64 -1.23 -11.95
C ILE A 317 28.50 -1.83 -12.78
N SER A 318 28.74 -2.12 -14.05
CA SER A 318 27.75 -2.73 -14.94
C SER A 318 27.25 -4.08 -14.40
N CYS A 319 28.19 -4.97 -14.03
CA CYS A 319 27.85 -6.28 -13.51
C CYS A 319 27.10 -6.25 -12.16
N CYS A 320 27.44 -5.32 -11.27
CA CYS A 320 26.72 -5.17 -9.99
C CYS A 320 25.31 -4.64 -10.22
N TRP A 321 25.16 -3.67 -11.14
CA TRP A 321 23.85 -3.16 -11.51
C TRP A 321 22.99 -4.22 -12.18
N ASP A 322 23.56 -5.04 -13.05
CA ASP A 322 22.85 -6.17 -13.68
C ASP A 322 22.23 -7.13 -12.64
N VAL A 323 22.91 -7.38 -11.51
CA VAL A 323 22.35 -8.19 -10.42
C VAL A 323 21.14 -7.51 -9.81
N VAL A 324 21.23 -6.22 -9.50
CA VAL A 324 20.11 -5.44 -8.94
C VAL A 324 18.92 -5.43 -9.89
N PHE A 325 19.17 -5.12 -11.16
CA PHE A 325 18.14 -5.05 -12.20
C PHE A 325 17.46 -6.40 -12.44
N LYS A 326 18.23 -7.50 -12.48
CA LYS A 326 17.70 -8.86 -12.57
C LYS A 326 16.87 -9.23 -11.35
N CYS A 327 17.33 -8.90 -10.15
CA CYS A 327 16.57 -9.12 -8.91
C CYS A 327 15.22 -8.41 -8.95
N PHE A 328 15.21 -7.13 -9.31
CA PHE A 328 13.98 -6.36 -9.46
C PHE A 328 13.04 -6.95 -10.52
N ASN A 329 13.55 -7.28 -11.70
CA ASN A 329 12.74 -7.89 -12.76
C ASN A 329 12.10 -9.22 -12.33
N ARG A 330 12.78 -10.00 -11.48
CA ARG A 330 12.22 -11.23 -10.92
C ARG A 330 11.14 -10.95 -9.89
N MET A 331 11.30 -9.90 -9.05
CA MET A 331 10.22 -9.42 -8.17
C MET A 331 8.99 -9.01 -8.99
N GLN A 332 9.19 -8.28 -10.08
CA GLN A 332 8.09 -7.92 -10.98
C GLN A 332 7.44 -9.16 -11.62
N LYS A 333 8.24 -10.14 -12.04
CA LYS A 333 7.68 -11.40 -12.60
C LYS A 333 6.80 -12.12 -11.59
N LEU A 334 7.19 -12.20 -10.31
CA LEU A 334 6.34 -12.76 -9.23
C LEU A 334 5.05 -11.97 -9.07
N TYR A 335 5.14 -10.66 -9.10
CA TYR A 335 3.97 -9.79 -8.96
C TYR A 335 3.01 -9.90 -10.15
N TYR A 336 3.53 -9.98 -11.38
CA TYR A 336 2.71 -10.06 -12.59
C TYR A 336 2.28 -11.49 -12.95
N ASP A 337 2.99 -12.52 -12.50
CA ASP A 337 2.53 -13.89 -12.62
C ASP A 337 1.33 -14.11 -11.68
N PHE A 338 0.22 -14.43 -12.28
CA PHE A 338 -1.08 -14.45 -11.61
C PHE A 338 -1.14 -15.46 -10.45
N ASP A 339 -0.56 -16.62 -10.66
CA ASP A 339 -0.54 -17.72 -9.70
C ASP A 339 0.47 -17.45 -8.57
N ALA A 340 1.70 -16.98 -8.92
CA ALA A 340 2.68 -16.59 -7.93
C ALA A 340 2.18 -15.44 -7.03
N TYR A 341 1.44 -14.47 -7.60
CA TYR A 341 0.84 -13.38 -6.85
C TYR A 341 -0.08 -13.89 -5.72
N HIS A 342 -0.97 -14.83 -6.02
CA HIS A 342 -1.86 -15.39 -5.01
C HIS A 342 -1.14 -16.26 -3.98
N LEU A 343 -0.13 -17.03 -4.41
CA LEU A 343 0.68 -17.87 -3.52
C LEU A 343 1.51 -17.04 -2.53
N VAL A 344 2.27 -16.09 -3.03
CA VAL A 344 3.11 -15.18 -2.20
C VAL A 344 2.23 -14.33 -1.30
N GLY A 345 1.15 -13.76 -1.84
CA GLY A 345 0.21 -12.95 -1.07
C GLY A 345 -0.42 -13.71 0.09
N PHE A 346 -0.80 -14.97 -0.11
CA PHE A 346 -1.27 -15.85 0.97
C PHE A 346 -0.20 -16.04 2.06
N CYS A 347 1.03 -16.37 1.65
CA CYS A 347 2.14 -16.55 2.59
C CYS A 347 2.41 -15.31 3.43
N ASN A 348 2.36 -14.13 2.81
CA ASN A 348 2.54 -12.85 3.50
C ASN A 348 1.42 -12.59 4.51
N CYS A 349 0.16 -12.87 4.16
CA CYS A 349 -0.98 -12.70 5.07
C CYS A 349 -0.93 -13.64 6.26
N GLU A 350 -0.52 -14.89 6.03
CA GLU A 350 -0.55 -15.95 7.05
C GLU A 350 0.83 -16.17 7.71
N HIS A 351 1.77 -15.26 7.51
CA HIS A 351 3.13 -15.28 8.09
C HIS A 351 3.86 -16.61 7.85
N ILE A 352 3.69 -17.20 6.66
CA ILE A 352 4.45 -18.38 6.25
C ILE A 352 5.85 -17.92 5.80
N GLY A 353 6.89 -18.40 6.47
CA GLY A 353 8.28 -18.02 6.16
C GLY A 353 8.71 -18.48 4.76
N ILE A 354 8.75 -17.54 3.81
CA ILE A 354 9.19 -17.76 2.43
C ILE A 354 10.39 -16.90 2.04
N SER A 355 10.97 -16.14 2.99
CA SER A 355 12.04 -15.18 2.71
C SER A 355 13.26 -15.84 2.04
N GLU A 356 13.64 -17.04 2.45
CA GLU A 356 14.75 -17.78 1.82
C GLU A 356 14.44 -18.19 0.38
N ASP A 357 13.24 -18.74 0.13
CA ASP A 357 12.81 -19.17 -1.20
C ASP A 357 12.65 -17.95 -2.12
N PHE A 358 12.09 -16.85 -1.61
CA PHE A 358 11.95 -15.59 -2.32
C PHE A 358 13.33 -15.03 -2.72
N ASN A 359 14.28 -14.98 -1.77
CA ASN A 359 15.63 -14.52 -2.05
C ASN A 359 16.35 -15.43 -3.05
N LYS A 360 16.21 -16.74 -2.91
CA LYS A 360 16.76 -17.72 -3.85
C LYS A 360 16.18 -17.49 -5.24
N TYR A 361 14.86 -17.37 -5.38
CA TYR A 361 14.23 -17.06 -6.66
C TYR A 361 14.71 -15.73 -7.25
N CYS A 362 14.85 -14.68 -6.46
CA CYS A 362 15.28 -13.37 -6.93
C CYS A 362 16.75 -13.31 -7.39
N ASN A 363 17.64 -14.16 -6.86
CA ASN A 363 19.06 -14.10 -7.10
C ASN A 363 19.63 -15.24 -7.94
N ASP A 364 18.99 -16.40 -7.91
CA ASP A 364 19.46 -17.59 -8.64
C ASP A 364 18.64 -17.83 -9.91
N ASP A 365 19.09 -18.70 -10.80
CA ASP A 365 18.36 -19.05 -12.02
C ASP A 365 17.22 -20.07 -11.78
N GLU A 366 16.61 -20.06 -10.59
CA GLU A 366 15.47 -20.89 -10.25
C GLU A 366 14.27 -20.61 -11.17
N LYS A 367 13.60 -21.66 -11.64
CA LYS A 367 12.43 -21.52 -12.49
C LYS A 367 11.20 -21.16 -11.67
N MET A 368 10.31 -20.36 -12.25
CA MET A 368 9.04 -19.94 -11.63
C MET A 368 8.21 -21.13 -11.15
N ASP A 369 8.15 -22.23 -11.93
CA ASP A 369 7.36 -23.40 -11.57
C ASP A 369 7.95 -24.17 -10.37
N GLU A 370 9.27 -24.18 -10.21
CA GLU A 370 9.95 -24.76 -9.04
C GLU A 370 9.63 -23.95 -7.79
N PHE A 371 9.76 -22.62 -7.86
CA PHE A 371 9.37 -21.73 -6.78
C PHE A 371 7.91 -21.93 -6.35
N LYS A 372 6.97 -21.91 -7.31
CA LYS A 372 5.54 -22.13 -7.02
C LYS A 372 5.27 -23.48 -6.35
N THR A 373 5.98 -24.52 -6.77
CA THR A 373 5.86 -25.88 -6.18
C THR A 373 6.27 -25.86 -4.71
N VAL A 374 7.43 -25.29 -4.40
CA VAL A 374 7.92 -25.18 -3.01
C VAL A 374 6.94 -24.39 -2.14
N ILE A 375 6.42 -23.29 -2.65
CA ILE A 375 5.46 -22.46 -1.90
C ILE A 375 4.15 -23.21 -1.63
N ARG A 376 3.60 -23.89 -2.64
CA ARG A 376 2.39 -24.72 -2.45
C ARG A 376 2.57 -25.81 -1.39
N GLU A 377 3.72 -26.49 -1.38
CA GLU A 377 4.01 -27.48 -0.35
C GLU A 377 4.07 -26.88 1.05
N LYS A 378 4.67 -25.70 1.22
CA LYS A 378 4.68 -24.99 2.52
C LYS A 378 3.27 -24.65 2.98
N ILE A 379 2.44 -24.13 2.08
CA ILE A 379 1.03 -23.83 2.37
C ILE A 379 0.29 -25.12 2.73
N LYS A 380 0.46 -26.20 1.93
CA LYS A 380 -0.20 -27.50 2.13
C LYS A 380 0.08 -28.06 3.52
N ARG A 381 1.36 -28.05 3.96
CA ARG A 381 1.76 -28.50 5.30
C ARG A 381 1.11 -27.69 6.43
N LYS A 382 0.96 -26.38 6.27
CA LYS A 382 0.31 -25.53 7.27
C LYS A 382 -1.19 -25.76 7.31
N VAL A 383 -1.85 -25.88 6.14
CA VAL A 383 -3.30 -25.78 6.03
C VAL A 383 -4.00 -27.14 6.17
N LEU A 384 -3.47 -28.23 5.58
CA LEU A 384 -4.16 -29.53 5.50
C LEU A 384 -3.80 -30.47 6.67
N ASN A 385 -3.95 -30.03 7.91
CA ASN A 385 -3.70 -30.83 9.10
C ASN A 385 -4.99 -31.30 9.81
N LYS A 386 -6.17 -30.88 9.36
CA LYS A 386 -7.49 -31.25 9.89
C LYS A 386 -8.51 -31.29 8.75
N GLU A 387 -9.51 -32.19 8.83
CA GLU A 387 -10.57 -32.24 7.82
C GLU A 387 -11.50 -31.01 7.91
N LEU A 388 -11.88 -30.44 6.77
CA LEU A 388 -12.68 -29.21 6.70
C LEU A 388 -14.05 -29.34 7.40
N LYS A 389 -14.68 -30.52 7.31
CA LYS A 389 -16.00 -30.77 7.93
C LYS A 389 -15.97 -30.71 9.46
N ASP A 390 -14.77 -30.91 10.06
CA ASP A 390 -14.57 -31.01 11.51
C ASP A 390 -14.05 -29.68 12.12
N LEU A 391 -13.97 -28.63 11.32
CA LEU A 391 -13.56 -27.31 11.79
C LEU A 391 -14.71 -26.56 12.47
N HIS A 392 -14.48 -26.14 13.70
CA HIS A 392 -15.43 -25.40 14.54
C HIS A 392 -14.92 -24.00 14.88
N TYR A 393 -15.78 -22.99 14.78
CA TYR A 393 -15.44 -21.58 14.98
C TYR A 393 -14.75 -21.30 16.33
N GLU A 394 -15.17 -21.99 17.40
CA GLU A 394 -14.66 -21.75 18.75
C GLU A 394 -13.22 -22.25 18.93
N ASP A 395 -12.89 -23.40 18.31
CA ASP A 395 -11.61 -24.08 18.49
C ASP A 395 -10.61 -23.79 17.36
N ASP A 396 -11.10 -23.51 16.14
CA ASP A 396 -10.30 -23.51 14.91
C ASP A 396 -10.36 -22.17 14.18
N LYS A 397 -10.60 -21.05 14.87
CA LYS A 397 -10.88 -19.74 14.25
C LYS A 397 -9.80 -19.32 13.23
N ASP A 398 -8.53 -19.41 13.59
CA ASP A 398 -7.43 -18.99 12.70
C ASP A 398 -7.37 -19.92 11.48
N LYS A 399 -7.56 -21.23 11.69
CA LYS A 399 -7.58 -22.21 10.64
C LYS A 399 -8.73 -22.01 9.65
N ILE A 400 -9.91 -21.70 10.15
CA ILE A 400 -11.07 -21.37 9.34
C ILE A 400 -10.78 -20.11 8.49
N LYS A 401 -10.13 -19.11 9.06
CA LYS A 401 -9.76 -17.89 8.35
C LYS A 401 -8.79 -18.17 7.21
N GLU A 402 -7.75 -19.00 7.45
CA GLU A 402 -6.82 -19.48 6.43
C GLU A 402 -7.54 -20.18 5.27
N ILE A 403 -8.45 -21.13 5.59
CA ILE A 403 -9.21 -21.88 4.58
C ILE A 403 -10.14 -20.99 3.77
N LEU A 404 -10.87 -20.08 4.43
CA LEU A 404 -11.76 -19.13 3.76
C LEU A 404 -10.99 -18.14 2.88
N LEU A 405 -9.78 -17.78 3.27
CA LEU A 405 -8.89 -16.97 2.42
C LEU A 405 -8.49 -17.76 1.17
N LEU A 406 -8.03 -19.01 1.30
CA LEU A 406 -7.69 -19.87 0.15
C LEU A 406 -8.87 -20.06 -0.80
N HIS A 407 -10.07 -20.26 -0.25
CA HIS A 407 -11.30 -20.36 -1.03
C HIS A 407 -11.56 -19.09 -1.86
N ASN A 408 -11.35 -17.90 -1.26
CA ASN A 408 -11.44 -16.66 -1.99
C ASN A 408 -10.35 -16.53 -3.05
N LEU A 409 -9.09 -16.83 -2.72
CA LEU A 409 -7.96 -16.71 -3.67
C LEU A 409 -8.18 -17.57 -4.92
N GLN A 410 -8.61 -18.82 -4.75
CA GLN A 410 -8.93 -19.67 -5.90
C GLN A 410 -10.13 -19.12 -6.68
N SER A 411 -11.15 -18.57 -6.00
CA SER A 411 -12.30 -17.98 -6.67
C SER A 411 -11.96 -16.74 -7.47
N TYR A 412 -11.07 -15.88 -6.95
CA TYR A 412 -10.51 -14.76 -7.71
C TYR A 412 -9.68 -15.25 -8.90
N SER A 413 -8.90 -16.33 -8.70
CA SER A 413 -8.09 -16.96 -9.74
C SER A 413 -8.94 -17.49 -10.89
N ASP A 414 -10.06 -18.16 -10.60
CA ASP A 414 -10.99 -18.68 -11.60
C ASP A 414 -11.60 -17.57 -12.47
N GLU A 415 -11.88 -16.41 -11.87
CA GLU A 415 -12.39 -15.25 -12.59
C GLU A 415 -11.29 -14.39 -13.22
N LYS A 416 -10.02 -14.79 -13.10
CA LYS A 416 -8.84 -14.03 -13.57
C LYS A 416 -8.75 -12.64 -12.94
N LEU A 417 -9.14 -12.51 -11.68
CA LEU A 417 -9.06 -11.30 -10.88
C LEU A 417 -7.92 -11.40 -9.87
N ARG A 418 -7.28 -10.29 -9.57
CA ARG A 418 -6.30 -10.19 -8.48
C ARG A 418 -6.99 -9.97 -7.15
N PHE A 419 -6.55 -10.71 -6.12
CA PHE A 419 -7.04 -10.49 -4.77
C PHE A 419 -6.44 -9.20 -4.18
N PRO A 420 -7.23 -8.33 -3.54
CA PRO A 420 -6.76 -7.04 -3.03
C PRO A 420 -6.01 -7.20 -1.69
N PHE A 421 -4.80 -7.77 -1.69
CA PHE A 421 -4.02 -8.02 -0.48
C PHE A 421 -3.69 -6.76 0.32
N ASN A 422 -3.48 -5.63 -0.34
CA ASN A 422 -3.25 -4.32 0.29
C ASN A 422 -4.44 -3.89 1.18
N LEU A 423 -5.66 -4.18 0.74
CA LEU A 423 -6.88 -3.88 1.50
C LEU A 423 -7.23 -4.95 2.53
N TYR A 424 -6.81 -6.19 2.30
CA TYR A 424 -6.99 -7.29 3.24
C TYR A 424 -6.10 -7.11 4.49
N ASP A 425 -4.93 -6.53 4.36
CA ASP A 425 -3.95 -6.20 5.41
C ASP A 425 -3.70 -7.33 6.43
N GLY A 426 -3.34 -8.52 5.94
CA GLY A 426 -3.12 -9.70 6.80
C GLY A 426 -4.38 -10.09 7.59
N GLY A 427 -5.55 -9.79 7.05
CA GLY A 427 -6.84 -10.14 7.65
C GLY A 427 -7.28 -9.23 8.80
N LYS A 428 -6.60 -8.10 9.05
CA LYS A 428 -7.02 -7.14 10.10
C LYS A 428 -8.34 -6.45 9.76
N ASN A 429 -8.59 -6.28 8.47
CA ASN A 429 -9.76 -5.59 7.96
C ASN A 429 -10.95 -6.52 7.69
N TYR A 430 -10.77 -7.83 7.85
CA TYR A 430 -11.79 -8.84 7.61
C TYR A 430 -11.88 -9.82 8.77
N ASP A 431 -13.11 -10.10 9.21
CA ASP A 431 -13.42 -11.06 10.26
C ASP A 431 -14.23 -12.22 9.73
N ILE A 432 -14.26 -13.31 10.50
CA ILE A 432 -15.17 -14.43 10.26
C ILE A 432 -16.55 -14.02 10.73
N GLU A 433 -17.53 -14.16 9.86
CA GLU A 433 -18.93 -13.88 10.15
C GLU A 433 -19.81 -15.11 9.88
N HIS A 434 -20.79 -15.36 10.77
CA HIS A 434 -21.80 -16.39 10.57
C HIS A 434 -22.74 -15.99 9.44
N ILE A 435 -22.86 -16.81 8.42
CA ILE A 435 -23.79 -16.60 7.30
C ILE A 435 -25.23 -16.59 7.83
N HIS A 436 -25.59 -17.62 8.59
CA HIS A 436 -26.84 -17.69 9.33
C HIS A 436 -26.53 -17.46 10.82
N ALA A 437 -27.26 -16.54 11.44
CA ALA A 437 -27.06 -16.20 12.84
C ALA A 437 -27.25 -17.41 13.75
N THR A 438 -26.40 -17.56 14.77
CA THR A 438 -26.52 -18.58 15.81
C THR A 438 -27.31 -18.06 17.02
N ALA A 439 -28.00 -18.95 17.73
CA ALA A 439 -28.95 -18.58 18.82
C ALA A 439 -28.25 -18.21 20.15
N GLU A 440 -26.94 -18.36 20.31
CA GLU A 440 -26.25 -18.48 21.62
C GLU A 440 -25.74 -17.19 22.29
N GLU A 441 -26.14 -15.99 21.92
CA GLU A 441 -25.60 -14.82 22.60
C GLU A 441 -26.46 -14.27 23.74
N LYS A 442 -25.87 -14.14 24.94
CA LYS A 442 -26.37 -13.31 26.03
C LYS A 442 -26.20 -11.82 25.66
N ALA A 443 -27.13 -11.28 24.93
CA ALA A 443 -27.12 -9.87 24.57
C ALA A 443 -27.73 -9.00 25.67
N ASP A 444 -27.15 -7.83 25.92
CA ASP A 444 -27.76 -6.82 26.79
C ASP A 444 -28.99 -6.19 26.11
N LYS A 445 -29.81 -5.47 26.88
CA LYS A 445 -31.06 -4.89 26.41
C LYS A 445 -30.89 -3.93 25.20
N LYS A 446 -29.76 -3.23 25.12
CA LYS A 446 -29.45 -2.32 24.00
C LYS A 446 -29.10 -3.13 22.74
N SER A 447 -28.29 -4.16 22.88
CA SER A 447 -27.95 -5.06 21.77
C SER A 447 -29.19 -5.81 21.24
N ARG A 448 -30.09 -6.21 22.11
CA ARG A 448 -31.39 -6.83 21.73
C ARG A 448 -32.27 -5.86 20.96
N TYR A 449 -32.37 -4.61 21.38
CA TYR A 449 -33.10 -3.55 20.65
C TYR A 449 -32.51 -3.31 19.27
N GLU A 450 -31.16 -3.16 19.17
CA GLU A 450 -30.48 -2.97 17.87
C GLU A 450 -30.71 -4.16 16.93
N TRP A 451 -30.66 -5.38 17.46
CA TRP A 451 -30.99 -6.57 16.69
C TRP A 451 -32.42 -6.53 16.18
N PHE A 452 -33.39 -6.19 17.02
CA PHE A 452 -34.80 -6.06 16.63
C PHE A 452 -34.98 -4.98 15.55
N LYS A 453 -34.40 -3.82 15.75
CA LYS A 453 -34.41 -2.71 14.81
C LYS A 453 -33.84 -3.12 13.43
N ASN A 454 -32.67 -3.75 13.41
CA ASN A 454 -32.03 -4.19 12.18
C ASN A 454 -32.85 -5.27 11.43
N ASN A 455 -33.59 -6.10 12.14
CA ASN A 455 -34.40 -7.18 11.58
C ASN A 455 -35.90 -6.82 11.47
N TYR A 456 -36.32 -5.60 11.79
CA TYR A 456 -37.72 -5.21 11.91
C TYR A 456 -38.59 -5.58 10.70
N SER A 457 -38.09 -5.33 9.47
CA SER A 457 -38.81 -5.70 8.24
C SER A 457 -39.01 -7.21 8.11
N ALA A 458 -38.05 -8.02 8.48
CA ALA A 458 -38.15 -9.48 8.44
C ALA A 458 -39.10 -10.01 9.50
N ILE A 459 -39.04 -9.43 10.71
CA ILE A 459 -39.92 -9.72 11.84
C ILE A 459 -41.39 -9.42 11.46
N LYS A 460 -41.64 -8.25 10.90
CA LYS A 460 -43.00 -7.84 10.46
C LYS A 460 -43.56 -8.77 9.38
N ASN A 461 -42.78 -9.08 8.35
CA ASN A 461 -43.21 -10.02 7.30
C ASN A 461 -43.52 -11.41 7.85
N LYS A 462 -42.76 -11.86 8.86
CA LYS A 462 -42.98 -13.15 9.50
C LYS A 462 -44.28 -13.14 10.31
N LYS A 463 -44.49 -12.10 11.09
CA LYS A 463 -45.76 -11.91 11.84
C LYS A 463 -46.96 -11.97 10.92
N GLU A 464 -46.95 -11.21 9.81
CA GLU A 464 -48.03 -11.22 8.82
C GLU A 464 -48.35 -12.64 8.29
N LYS A 465 -47.29 -13.42 7.96
CA LYS A 465 -47.45 -14.83 7.54
C LYS A 465 -48.05 -15.72 8.63
N LEU A 466 -47.68 -15.52 9.89
CA LEU A 466 -48.25 -16.26 11.02
C LEU A 466 -49.75 -15.88 11.25
N GLU A 467 -50.12 -14.61 11.09
CA GLU A 467 -51.48 -14.14 11.17
C GLU A 467 -52.36 -14.72 10.04
N GLU A 468 -51.83 -14.86 8.83
CA GLU A 468 -52.54 -15.53 7.72
C GLU A 468 -52.74 -17.02 8.03
N LYS A 469 -51.71 -17.72 8.48
CA LYS A 469 -51.80 -19.13 8.91
C LYS A 469 -52.81 -19.29 10.07
N LEU A 470 -52.85 -18.35 11.02
CA LEU A 470 -53.79 -18.37 12.12
C LEU A 470 -55.23 -18.25 11.60
N LYS A 471 -55.50 -17.38 10.61
CA LYS A 471 -56.83 -17.26 9.97
C LYS A 471 -57.26 -18.55 9.25
N GLU A 472 -56.31 -19.25 8.59
CA GLU A 472 -56.59 -20.55 7.96
C GLU A 472 -56.90 -21.63 9.00
N LYS A 473 -56.08 -21.75 10.07
CA LYS A 473 -56.26 -22.73 11.15
C LYS A 473 -57.52 -22.49 11.99
N LEU A 474 -57.94 -21.24 12.12
CA LEU A 474 -59.24 -20.88 12.70
C LEU A 474 -60.42 -21.52 11.93
N ARG A 475 -60.32 -21.57 10.59
CA ARG A 475 -61.35 -22.23 9.74
C ARG A 475 -61.33 -23.76 9.89
N GLU A 476 -60.18 -24.36 10.15
CA GLU A 476 -60.00 -25.81 10.26
C GLU A 476 -60.22 -26.38 11.68
N LYS A 477 -60.41 -25.54 12.72
CA LYS A 477 -60.50 -25.93 14.15
C LYS A 477 -59.32 -26.80 14.62
N SER A 478 -58.11 -26.46 14.19
CA SER A 478 -56.86 -27.22 14.47
C SER A 478 -56.36 -26.97 15.88
N LYS A 479 -55.69 -28.00 16.50
CA LYS A 479 -55.04 -27.90 17.81
C LYS A 479 -53.84 -26.92 17.85
N ASP A 480 -53.30 -26.55 16.70
CA ASP A 480 -52.10 -25.68 16.60
C ASP A 480 -52.46 -24.18 16.72
N PHE A 481 -53.70 -23.84 16.99
CA PHE A 481 -54.22 -22.46 17.09
C PHE A 481 -53.59 -21.68 18.25
N ASP A 482 -53.51 -22.31 19.43
CA ASP A 482 -52.97 -21.64 20.62
C ASP A 482 -51.47 -21.37 20.50
N ASP A 483 -50.69 -22.32 19.94
CA ASP A 483 -49.25 -22.14 19.67
C ASP A 483 -48.98 -20.98 18.70
N LEU A 484 -49.75 -20.87 17.61
CA LEU A 484 -49.66 -19.77 16.67
C LEU A 484 -50.02 -18.41 17.28
N LYS A 485 -51.03 -18.38 18.17
CA LYS A 485 -51.44 -17.17 18.89
C LYS A 485 -50.38 -16.71 19.87
N ASP A 486 -49.77 -17.62 20.60
CA ASP A 486 -48.69 -17.32 21.53
C ASP A 486 -47.48 -16.77 20.79
N LYS A 487 -47.07 -17.39 19.68
CA LYS A 487 -46.00 -16.86 18.81
C LYS A 487 -46.27 -15.44 18.33
N ILE A 488 -47.50 -15.14 17.84
CA ILE A 488 -47.87 -13.79 17.43
C ILE A 488 -47.80 -12.81 18.60
N GLY A 489 -48.22 -13.24 19.79
CA GLY A 489 -48.15 -12.45 21.00
C GLY A 489 -46.73 -11.96 21.36
N GLU A 490 -45.71 -12.77 21.08
CA GLU A 490 -44.30 -12.37 21.28
C GLU A 490 -43.90 -11.25 20.31
N PHE A 491 -44.30 -11.35 19.03
CA PHE A 491 -44.04 -10.29 18.05
C PHE A 491 -44.70 -8.98 18.45
N ASP A 492 -45.97 -9.01 18.89
CA ASP A 492 -46.70 -7.83 19.31
C ASP A 492 -46.08 -7.13 20.51
N PHE A 493 -45.57 -7.89 21.47
CA PHE A 493 -44.90 -7.34 22.66
C PHE A 493 -43.68 -6.50 22.29
N PHE A 494 -42.78 -7.07 21.51
CA PHE A 494 -41.53 -6.37 21.16
C PHE A 494 -41.76 -5.26 20.14
N GLU A 495 -42.71 -5.42 19.21
CA GLU A 495 -43.07 -4.38 18.25
C GLU A 495 -43.63 -3.13 18.96
N LYS A 496 -44.52 -3.29 19.95
CA LYS A 496 -44.99 -2.18 20.78
C LYS A 496 -43.91 -1.48 21.55
N GLY A 497 -42.93 -2.24 22.11
CA GLY A 497 -41.75 -1.69 22.79
C GLY A 497 -40.90 -0.89 21.84
N TYR A 498 -40.61 -1.43 20.66
CA TYR A 498 -39.84 -0.77 19.61
C TYR A 498 -40.50 0.56 19.16
N GLU A 499 -41.79 0.53 18.84
CA GLU A 499 -42.51 1.73 18.41
C GLU A 499 -42.53 2.83 19.46
N LYS A 500 -42.70 2.49 20.76
CA LYS A 500 -42.63 3.48 21.84
C LYS A 500 -41.27 4.19 21.92
N ILE A 501 -40.20 3.47 21.71
CA ILE A 501 -38.85 4.04 21.69
C ILE A 501 -38.61 4.92 20.47
N GLU A 502 -38.99 4.45 19.26
CA GLU A 502 -38.82 5.20 18.02
C GLU A 502 -39.69 6.48 17.95
N LYS A 503 -40.90 6.41 18.51
CA LYS A 503 -41.81 7.57 18.62
C LYS A 503 -41.47 8.52 19.78
N GLY A 504 -40.42 8.20 20.58
CA GLY A 504 -39.95 9.04 21.70
C GLY A 504 -40.83 9.04 22.95
N TYR A 505 -41.81 8.10 23.05
CA TYR A 505 -42.65 7.97 24.22
C TYR A 505 -41.97 7.35 25.44
N GLU A 506 -40.86 6.65 25.23
CA GLU A 506 -40.04 6.12 26.30
C GLU A 506 -38.59 6.66 26.17
N LYS A 507 -37.93 6.98 27.30
CA LYS A 507 -36.50 7.22 27.33
C LYS A 507 -35.81 5.98 26.78
N LYS A 508 -34.69 6.14 26.03
CA LYS A 508 -33.90 5.03 25.44
C LYS A 508 -33.27 4.15 26.54
N ASN A 509 -34.06 3.59 27.46
CA ASN A 509 -33.64 2.66 28.49
C ASN A 509 -33.76 1.18 28.08
N PHE A 510 -34.47 0.92 26.98
CA PHE A 510 -34.66 -0.41 26.37
C PHE A 510 -35.28 -1.47 27.30
N ASP A 511 -36.09 -1.08 28.30
CA ASP A 511 -36.61 -2.01 29.31
C ASP A 511 -37.47 -3.11 28.70
N SER A 512 -38.24 -2.84 27.65
CA SER A 512 -38.99 -3.86 26.92
C SER A 512 -38.12 -4.99 26.36
N PHE A 513 -36.87 -4.71 26.10
CA PHE A 513 -35.86 -5.67 25.56
C PHE A 513 -35.05 -6.40 26.66
N LYS A 514 -35.37 -6.17 27.93
CA LYS A 514 -34.79 -6.92 29.04
C LYS A 514 -35.42 -8.28 29.26
N ASP A 515 -36.66 -8.47 28.73
CA ASP A 515 -37.47 -9.67 28.91
C ASP A 515 -36.81 -10.90 28.26
N ASP A 516 -36.81 -12.02 28.97
CA ASP A 516 -36.21 -13.28 28.50
C ASP A 516 -36.96 -13.86 27.29
N ARG A 517 -38.24 -13.50 27.09
CA ARG A 517 -39.02 -13.82 25.88
C ARG A 517 -38.36 -13.33 24.58
N PHE A 518 -37.41 -12.42 24.66
CA PHE A 518 -36.62 -12.03 23.48
C PHE A 518 -35.87 -13.22 22.86
N ASN A 519 -35.45 -14.17 23.67
CA ASN A 519 -34.79 -15.38 23.18
C ASN A 519 -35.78 -16.25 22.43
N ASP A 520 -37.06 -16.32 22.90
CA ASP A 520 -38.11 -17.07 22.23
C ASP A 520 -38.44 -16.44 20.86
N LEU A 521 -38.59 -15.12 20.81
CA LEU A 521 -38.76 -14.39 19.55
C LEU A 521 -37.61 -14.68 18.57
N ARG A 522 -36.37 -14.62 19.07
CA ARG A 522 -35.17 -14.88 18.27
C ARG A 522 -35.14 -16.32 17.77
N GLU A 523 -35.47 -17.30 18.61
CA GLU A 523 -35.58 -18.70 18.22
C GLU A 523 -36.64 -18.92 17.15
N ILE A 524 -37.85 -18.30 17.29
CA ILE A 524 -38.91 -18.37 16.27
C ILE A 524 -38.40 -17.85 14.93
N MET A 525 -37.64 -16.74 14.93
CA MET A 525 -37.10 -16.17 13.70
C MET A 525 -35.96 -17.02 13.08
N ILE A 526 -35.24 -17.79 13.87
CA ILE A 526 -34.13 -18.62 13.40
C ILE A 526 -34.59 -20.03 13.01
N LYS A 527 -35.42 -20.66 13.83
CA LYS A 527 -35.85 -22.07 13.67
C LYS A 527 -36.88 -22.32 12.56
N ASP A 528 -37.71 -21.39 12.26
CA ASP A 528 -38.93 -21.61 11.45
C ASP A 528 -38.71 -22.02 9.97
N ASN A 529 -37.44 -22.07 9.57
CA ASN A 529 -37.04 -22.46 8.21
C ASN A 529 -36.30 -23.80 8.18
N LEU A 530 -36.22 -24.44 9.35
CA LEU A 530 -35.48 -25.68 9.59
C LEU A 530 -36.42 -26.87 9.86
N ASP A 531 -37.76 -26.66 9.92
CA ASP A 531 -38.76 -27.67 10.31
C ASP A 531 -38.76 -28.95 9.46
N ASN A 532 -38.07 -28.94 8.30
CA ASN A 532 -37.94 -30.14 7.45
C ASN A 532 -36.54 -30.77 7.48
N GLU A 533 -35.61 -30.25 8.31
CA GLU A 533 -34.20 -30.73 8.34
C GLU A 533 -33.93 -31.56 9.60
N LYS A 534 -33.27 -32.73 9.42
CA LYS A 534 -32.94 -33.67 10.50
C LYS A 534 -31.88 -33.13 11.49
N GLU A 535 -31.20 -32.02 11.18
CA GLU A 535 -30.10 -31.45 11.95
C GLU A 535 -30.49 -30.05 12.50
N ASP A 536 -30.26 -29.81 13.79
CA ASP A 536 -30.46 -28.47 14.38
C ASP A 536 -29.38 -27.50 13.89
N LEU A 537 -29.70 -26.71 12.89
CA LEU A 537 -28.80 -25.72 12.27
C LEU A 537 -28.74 -24.40 13.03
N SER A 538 -29.51 -24.22 14.12
CA SER A 538 -29.53 -22.99 14.91
C SER A 538 -28.21 -22.72 15.66
N LYS A 539 -27.38 -23.78 15.82
CA LYS A 539 -26.09 -23.74 16.54
C LYS A 539 -24.91 -24.16 15.65
N ASP A 540 -25.07 -24.03 14.32
CA ASP A 540 -24.03 -24.50 13.38
C ASP A 540 -22.85 -23.53 13.33
N ASN A 541 -21.80 -23.83 14.11
CA ASN A 541 -20.51 -23.13 14.19
C ASN A 541 -19.45 -23.73 13.26
N LYS A 542 -19.85 -24.60 12.30
CA LYS A 542 -18.94 -25.21 11.32
C LYS A 542 -18.62 -24.25 10.18
N ILE A 543 -17.49 -24.47 9.51
CA ILE A 543 -17.02 -23.68 8.37
C ILE A 543 -18.09 -23.49 7.28
N ARG A 544 -18.97 -24.44 7.08
CA ARG A 544 -20.08 -24.39 6.12
C ARG A 544 -21.11 -23.27 6.39
N ASN A 545 -21.05 -22.65 7.57
CA ASN A 545 -21.89 -21.52 7.96
C ASN A 545 -21.09 -20.23 8.20
N LEU A 546 -19.85 -20.16 7.73
CA LEU A 546 -18.92 -19.08 8.00
C LEU A 546 -18.40 -18.47 6.69
N CYS A 547 -18.18 -17.14 6.68
CA CYS A 547 -17.58 -16.42 5.57
C CYS A 547 -16.65 -15.31 6.09
N LEU A 548 -15.83 -14.74 5.21
CA LEU A 548 -15.04 -13.54 5.51
C LEU A 548 -15.85 -12.29 5.16
N LEU A 549 -16.02 -11.40 6.11
CA LEU A 549 -16.69 -10.12 5.93
C LEU A 549 -15.81 -9.00 6.47
N ASP A 550 -15.82 -7.86 5.80
CA ASP A 550 -15.05 -6.70 6.28
C ASP A 550 -15.57 -6.20 7.64
N SER A 551 -14.64 -5.70 8.45
CA SER A 551 -14.90 -5.32 9.85
C SER A 551 -15.93 -4.18 10.01
N THR A 552 -16.05 -3.29 9.01
CA THR A 552 -17.03 -2.19 9.02
C THR A 552 -18.43 -2.72 8.78
N THR A 553 -18.62 -3.52 7.76
CA THR A 553 -19.86 -4.21 7.45
C THR A 553 -20.27 -5.13 8.59
N ASN A 554 -19.31 -5.91 9.14
CA ASN A 554 -19.58 -6.84 10.24
C ASN A 554 -20.10 -6.14 11.51
N ARG A 555 -19.54 -4.99 11.91
CA ARG A 555 -20.02 -4.23 13.08
C ARG A 555 -21.46 -3.74 12.94
N THR A 556 -21.87 -3.41 11.73
CA THR A 556 -23.23 -2.93 11.45
C THR A 556 -24.25 -4.06 11.55
N TYR A 557 -23.88 -5.31 11.29
CA TYR A 557 -24.84 -6.43 11.11
C TYR A 557 -24.99 -7.34 12.33
N LYS A 558 -24.04 -7.38 13.23
CA LYS A 558 -24.03 -8.14 14.49
C LYS A 558 -25.20 -9.13 14.62
N ASN A 559 -24.99 -10.39 14.31
CA ASN A 559 -25.98 -11.47 14.51
C ASN A 559 -27.35 -11.26 13.84
N SER A 560 -27.43 -10.41 12.81
CA SER A 560 -28.66 -10.23 12.06
C SER A 560 -29.07 -11.50 11.31
N LEU A 561 -30.38 -11.65 11.05
CA LEU A 561 -30.91 -12.75 10.25
C LEU A 561 -30.31 -12.74 8.83
N PHE A 562 -30.20 -13.91 8.21
CA PHE A 562 -29.68 -14.06 6.85
C PHE A 562 -30.33 -13.10 5.84
N ILE A 563 -31.66 -12.99 5.87
CA ILE A 563 -32.41 -12.09 4.98
C ILE A 563 -32.00 -10.62 5.14
N THR A 564 -31.73 -10.20 6.37
CA THR A 564 -31.29 -8.83 6.68
C THR A 564 -29.88 -8.61 6.18
N LYS A 565 -28.94 -9.52 6.48
CA LYS A 565 -27.56 -9.50 5.96
C LYS A 565 -27.57 -9.46 4.44
N ARG A 566 -28.37 -10.32 3.81
CA ARG A 566 -28.49 -10.37 2.36
C ARG A 566 -28.90 -9.04 1.75
N LYS A 567 -29.95 -8.39 2.27
CA LYS A 567 -30.41 -7.09 1.77
C LYS A 567 -29.29 -6.05 1.81
N MET A 568 -28.51 -6.03 2.86
CA MET A 568 -27.45 -5.04 3.07
C MET A 568 -26.21 -5.34 2.23
N ILE A 569 -25.81 -6.62 2.14
CA ILE A 569 -24.72 -7.04 1.24
C ILE A 569 -25.06 -6.71 -0.22
N LEU A 570 -26.32 -6.92 -0.63
CA LEU A 570 -26.76 -6.56 -1.98
C LEU A 570 -26.73 -5.04 -2.23
N LYS A 571 -27.04 -4.20 -1.22
CA LYS A 571 -26.88 -2.74 -1.33
C LYS A 571 -25.41 -2.37 -1.49
N LYS A 572 -24.52 -2.99 -0.70
CA LYS A 572 -23.07 -2.78 -0.83
C LYS A 572 -22.55 -3.18 -2.21
N ALA A 573 -22.93 -4.35 -2.70
CA ALA A 573 -22.57 -4.83 -4.04
C ALA A 573 -23.05 -3.91 -5.18
N LYS A 574 -24.18 -3.21 -4.98
CA LYS A 574 -24.71 -2.23 -5.94
C LYS A 574 -24.13 -0.82 -5.79
N GLY A 575 -23.27 -0.57 -4.79
CA GLY A 575 -22.77 0.78 -4.50
C GLY A 575 -23.84 1.73 -3.92
N GLU A 576 -24.91 1.21 -3.33
CA GLU A 576 -26.03 1.97 -2.75
C GLU A 576 -25.83 2.30 -1.26
N MET A 577 -24.59 2.25 -0.75
CA MET A 577 -24.23 2.56 0.64
C MET A 577 -23.54 3.92 0.74
N ASP A 578 -23.59 4.54 1.92
CA ASP A 578 -22.86 5.78 2.18
C ASP A 578 -21.36 5.57 2.08
N LYS A 579 -20.61 6.60 1.67
CA LYS A 579 -19.14 6.51 1.45
C LYS A 579 -18.39 6.04 2.69
N GLU A 580 -18.86 6.33 3.88
CA GLU A 580 -18.26 5.92 5.16
C GLU A 580 -18.38 4.41 5.42
N ASP A 581 -19.39 3.76 4.84
CA ASP A 581 -19.64 2.31 4.94
C ASP A 581 -18.95 1.50 3.82
N TYR A 582 -18.35 2.18 2.83
CA TYR A 582 -17.75 1.56 1.64
C TYR A 582 -16.21 1.55 1.68
N VAL A 583 -15.61 1.38 2.86
CA VAL A 583 -14.15 1.45 3.04
C VAL A 583 -13.44 0.24 2.44
N TYR A 584 -14.03 -0.96 2.55
CA TYR A 584 -13.41 -2.21 2.08
C TYR A 584 -14.29 -2.93 1.06
N PRO A 585 -13.70 -3.54 0.01
CA PRO A 585 -14.45 -4.28 -0.99
C PRO A 585 -15.07 -5.55 -0.41
N LEU A 586 -16.24 -5.92 -0.94
CA LEU A 586 -16.85 -7.20 -0.64
C LEU A 586 -16.07 -8.32 -1.33
N LEU A 587 -15.69 -9.34 -0.58
CA LEU A 587 -15.00 -10.50 -1.14
C LEU A 587 -15.93 -11.35 -2.00
N LEU A 588 -15.41 -11.86 -3.12
CA LEU A 588 -16.16 -12.59 -4.14
C LEU A 588 -16.94 -13.79 -3.58
N CYS A 589 -16.34 -14.58 -2.68
CA CYS A 589 -17.03 -15.73 -2.09
C CYS A 589 -18.19 -15.29 -1.17
N THR A 590 -18.03 -14.21 -0.43
CA THR A 590 -19.07 -13.65 0.42
C THR A 590 -20.22 -13.10 -0.44
N GLU A 591 -19.92 -12.40 -1.51
CA GLU A 591 -20.91 -11.94 -2.47
C GLU A 591 -21.71 -13.12 -3.05
N ARG A 592 -21.05 -14.19 -3.50
CA ARG A 592 -21.67 -15.41 -4.03
C ARG A 592 -22.64 -16.07 -3.04
N ILE A 593 -22.28 -16.11 -1.74
CA ILE A 593 -23.14 -16.63 -0.68
C ILE A 593 -24.47 -15.87 -0.64
N PHE A 594 -24.42 -14.55 -0.58
CA PHE A 594 -25.59 -13.71 -0.45
C PHE A 594 -26.34 -13.49 -1.77
N LEU A 595 -25.71 -13.70 -2.92
CA LEU A 595 -26.36 -13.85 -4.22
C LEU A 595 -27.04 -15.22 -4.41
N LYS A 596 -26.89 -16.14 -3.45
CA LYS A 596 -27.46 -17.50 -3.49
C LYS A 596 -26.92 -18.39 -4.63
N PHE A 597 -25.62 -18.22 -4.94
CA PHE A 597 -24.93 -19.01 -5.96
C PHE A 597 -24.99 -20.53 -5.69
N TYR A 598 -25.03 -20.92 -4.41
CA TYR A 598 -25.07 -22.33 -3.96
C TYR A 598 -26.50 -22.91 -3.87
N SER A 599 -27.48 -22.30 -4.52
CA SER A 599 -28.87 -22.75 -4.48
C SER A 599 -29.31 -23.28 -5.84
N ASN A 600 -29.96 -24.46 -5.87
CA ASN A 600 -30.74 -24.87 -7.03
C ASN A 600 -32.03 -24.05 -7.05
N VAL A 601 -32.25 -23.27 -8.09
CA VAL A 601 -33.34 -22.30 -8.23
C VAL A 601 -34.64 -23.05 -8.59
N ASP A 602 -35.28 -23.71 -7.62
CA ASP A 602 -36.57 -24.36 -7.87
C ASP A 602 -37.73 -23.77 -7.02
N SER A 603 -37.45 -22.83 -6.11
CA SER A 603 -38.53 -22.12 -5.40
C SER A 603 -38.06 -20.77 -4.84
N ASP A 604 -38.92 -19.73 -4.96
CA ASP A 604 -38.69 -18.37 -4.44
C ASP A 604 -38.52 -18.31 -2.91
N ASP A 605 -39.05 -19.28 -2.18
CA ASP A 605 -38.98 -19.33 -0.71
C ASP A 605 -37.53 -19.60 -0.20
N ASN A 606 -36.66 -20.19 -0.99
CA ASN A 606 -35.27 -20.51 -0.59
C ASN A 606 -34.32 -19.31 -0.62
N LEU A 607 -34.70 -18.18 -1.20
CA LEU A 607 -33.85 -16.98 -1.32
C LEU A 607 -33.57 -16.29 0.02
N ASN A 608 -34.42 -16.50 1.00
CA ASN A 608 -34.35 -15.80 2.29
C ASN A 608 -33.61 -16.59 3.39
N PHE A 609 -33.13 -17.81 3.07
CA PHE A 609 -32.59 -18.73 4.07
C PHE A 609 -31.28 -19.35 3.61
N TRP A 610 -30.43 -19.74 4.56
CA TRP A 610 -29.21 -20.51 4.34
C TRP A 610 -29.44 -21.96 4.79
N THR A 611 -30.01 -22.77 3.88
CA THR A 611 -30.45 -24.16 4.15
C THR A 611 -29.31 -25.14 4.27
N LEU A 612 -29.56 -26.35 4.76
CA LEU A 612 -28.55 -27.42 4.83
C LEU A 612 -27.97 -27.73 3.43
N LYS A 613 -28.80 -27.79 2.41
CA LYS A 613 -28.34 -27.98 1.02
C LYS A 613 -27.36 -26.89 0.56
N ASN A 614 -27.62 -25.64 0.93
CA ASN A 614 -26.69 -24.53 0.62
C ASN A 614 -25.35 -24.71 1.35
N ARG A 615 -25.38 -25.10 2.64
CA ARG A 615 -24.20 -25.34 3.46
C ARG A 615 -23.35 -26.46 2.93
N GLU A 616 -23.96 -27.58 2.51
CA GLU A 616 -23.26 -28.73 1.91
C GLU A 616 -22.65 -28.37 0.56
N ALA A 617 -23.39 -27.68 -0.30
CA ALA A 617 -22.89 -27.21 -1.59
C ALA A 617 -21.72 -26.23 -1.42
N TYR A 618 -21.80 -25.33 -0.45
CA TYR A 618 -20.76 -24.38 -0.10
C TYR A 618 -19.51 -25.09 0.45
N LEU A 619 -19.67 -26.04 1.37
CA LEU A 619 -18.56 -26.85 1.89
C LEU A 619 -17.86 -27.64 0.79
N LYS A 620 -18.61 -28.20 -0.14
CA LYS A 620 -18.08 -28.91 -1.31
C LYS A 620 -17.26 -27.97 -2.21
N ASP A 621 -17.75 -26.75 -2.43
CA ASP A 621 -17.02 -25.73 -3.21
C ASP A 621 -15.74 -25.29 -2.50
N ILE A 622 -15.77 -25.05 -1.18
CA ILE A 622 -14.56 -24.76 -0.38
C ILE A 622 -13.54 -25.89 -0.57
N SER A 623 -13.96 -27.15 -0.36
CA SER A 623 -13.06 -28.31 -0.48
C SER A 623 -12.43 -28.40 -1.86
N LYS A 624 -13.25 -28.26 -2.92
CA LYS A 624 -12.79 -28.30 -4.30
C LYS A 624 -11.75 -27.20 -4.56
N LYS A 625 -12.07 -25.96 -4.25
CA LYS A 625 -11.20 -24.81 -4.54
C LYS A 625 -9.91 -24.80 -3.73
N VAL A 626 -9.95 -25.19 -2.46
CA VAL A 626 -8.74 -25.34 -1.64
C VAL A 626 -7.83 -26.42 -2.24
N THR A 627 -8.41 -27.56 -2.69
CA THR A 627 -7.65 -28.61 -3.36
C THR A 627 -7.04 -28.13 -4.68
N GLU A 628 -7.81 -27.40 -5.50
CA GLU A 628 -7.34 -26.83 -6.77
C GLU A 628 -6.19 -25.84 -6.56
N PHE A 629 -6.30 -24.94 -5.59
CA PHE A 629 -5.25 -23.97 -5.25
C PHE A 629 -3.93 -24.64 -4.85
N LEU A 630 -4.03 -25.74 -4.10
CA LEU A 630 -2.89 -26.51 -3.60
C LEU A 630 -2.37 -27.57 -4.55
N LYS A 631 -3.00 -27.76 -5.73
CA LYS A 631 -2.63 -28.77 -6.70
C LYS A 631 -1.28 -28.46 -7.33
N LEU A 632 -0.38 -29.43 -7.30
CA LEU A 632 0.90 -29.34 -8.00
C LEU A 632 0.72 -29.61 -9.50
N LYS A 633 1.47 -28.91 -10.38
CA LYS A 633 1.50 -29.24 -11.81
C LYS A 633 1.97 -30.69 -11.99
N GLY A 634 1.10 -31.56 -12.53
CA GLY A 634 1.41 -32.99 -12.78
C GLY A 634 0.65 -33.99 -11.89
N GLU A 635 -0.08 -33.52 -10.88
CA GLU A 635 -1.04 -34.38 -10.17
C GLU A 635 -2.33 -34.48 -11.02
N ASP A 636 -2.38 -35.45 -11.95
CA ASP A 636 -3.60 -35.76 -12.69
C ASP A 636 -4.67 -36.32 -11.76
N THR A 637 -5.90 -35.84 -11.96
CA THR A 637 -7.09 -36.34 -11.29
C THR A 637 -7.42 -37.73 -11.79
N ASN A 638 -6.79 -38.75 -11.18
CA ASN A 638 -7.30 -40.12 -11.20
C ASN A 638 -7.84 -40.43 -9.80
N GLY A 639 -9.15 -40.21 -9.62
CA GLY A 639 -9.87 -40.56 -8.41
C GLY A 639 -11.28 -40.00 -8.44
#